data_c8ba581aa06eda218ea7bcb43ffbccd3
#
_entry.id   c8ba581aa06eda218ea7bcb43ffbccd3
#
_cell.length_a   1.000
_cell.length_b   1.000
_cell.length_c   1.000
_cell.angle_alpha   90.00
_cell.angle_beta   90.00
_cell.angle_gamma   90.00
#
_symmetry.space_group_name_H-M   'P 1'
#
loop_
_entity.id
_entity.type
_entity.pdbx_description
1 polymer ?
#
loop_
_entity_poly.entity_id
_entity_poly.type
_entity_poly.pdbx_seq_one_letter_code
_entity_poly.pdbx_strand_id
1 'polypeptide(L)'
;NAVMLGYNTDVEKDGGVALGADSVASVDKDIAGYDPSTKLASANTSAAWKATHAAVSVGNGSTATRQITGVAAGTNDTDAVNVAQLKAIAGGTGSIHFVSVKGGNASSVNYNNDGAKETGAIAIGANAEATANSAVAMGFNAQSNGSGSIVIGESSGLIPDASKRGASKGNSSIIIGTENVDKGGTKEHAGSNDGILGSNNTIQESNGAFVTGAFNHVSDSYQFGQLSASEQQKLAQAMADGKPLGKYIGKWGSHVFVTGDGNTVSQGMNVTISGSQNTVKNSKSQTVIGDSNKITDRNAGTVSGKQEERTKNVSDLVIGKGNDISGNDTYMKGYESLTVIGNNNKAVNPSSSIVIGDNQRLSAIEESVVIGSMTPEEKADPDIQQKHASVVVGYHAQSGTGAGGGMNVALGHGAKAYGWQETVTGIKSIVEAGDSGYDGYLASVYGGLNTVASNKADQNDGMANTVVGTLNKTEGANGALVFGAGNSVTHSFGTAPTDENGKSMDEYWSDAILVGQKYAMGEGPLGHDELRKAMGLAMSTGGGSVVTMGNGNTSDYAVHSQIIGSGNILTGTANTPSINNTINGYANTGRNVERMSMMGTGNNMSGSTADVVIGDYHHKDGGKNNVILGSMATEKKTVEKTYTMKDASGNVILEKKYKVTENVPIKSHTANISNAVMLGYNTDVEKDGGVA
;
A
#
# COMPACT_ATOMS: atom_id res chain seq x y z
N ASN A 1 98.20 -5.13 26.56
CA ASN A 1 97.72 -6.12 27.50
C ASN A 1 96.72 -7.04 26.80
N ALA A 2 97.10 -8.31 26.55
CA ALA A 2 96.20 -9.30 25.92
C ALA A 2 96.24 -10.62 26.68
N VAL A 3 95.15 -11.38 26.68
CA VAL A 3 95.11 -12.78 27.18
C VAL A 3 94.80 -13.70 26.05
N MET A 4 95.68 -14.66 25.74
CA MET A 4 95.49 -15.67 24.70
C MET A 4 95.62 -17.05 25.36
N LEU A 5 94.58 -17.84 25.31
CA LEU A 5 94.57 -19.18 25.89
C LEU A 5 93.97 -20.19 24.93
N GLY A 6 94.84 -20.90 24.22
CA GLY A 6 94.50 -21.92 23.23
C GLY A 6 95.54 -22.01 22.11
N TYR A 7 95.37 -23.04 21.24
CA TYR A 7 96.15 -23.18 20.06
C TYR A 7 95.70 -22.17 18.97
N ASN A 8 96.62 -21.50 18.29
CA ASN A 8 96.33 -20.57 17.20
C ASN A 8 95.40 -19.47 17.60
N THR A 9 95.45 -18.93 18.83
CA THR A 9 94.69 -17.80 19.32
C THR A 9 95.35 -16.48 18.93
N ASP A 10 94.55 -15.44 18.61
CA ASP A 10 95.03 -14.11 18.33
C ASP A 10 94.21 -13.00 19.04
N VAL A 11 94.82 -11.90 19.36
CA VAL A 11 94.18 -10.71 19.93
C VAL A 11 94.65 -9.50 19.13
N GLU A 12 93.77 -8.99 18.31
CA GLU A 12 94.04 -7.87 17.42
C GLU A 12 93.85 -6.50 18.11
N LYS A 13 93.23 -6.45 19.31
CA LYS A 13 92.91 -5.23 20.03
C LYS A 13 93.49 -5.25 21.44
N ASP A 14 94.12 -4.13 21.82
CA ASP A 14 94.71 -4.02 23.17
C ASP A 14 93.67 -4.22 24.31
N GLY A 15 93.98 -5.06 25.28
CA GLY A 15 93.10 -5.47 26.34
C GLY A 15 92.08 -6.55 25.97
N GLY A 16 92.15 -7.13 24.78
CA GLY A 16 91.31 -8.23 24.36
C GLY A 16 91.67 -9.57 24.98
N VAL A 17 90.70 -10.51 25.00
CA VAL A 17 90.84 -11.84 25.55
C VAL A 17 90.42 -12.88 24.51
N ALA A 18 91.24 -13.78 24.07
CA ALA A 18 90.94 -14.91 23.15
C ALA A 18 91.04 -16.24 23.93
N LEU A 19 89.85 -16.96 24.03
CA LEU A 19 89.76 -18.23 24.76
C LEU A 19 89.38 -19.39 23.85
N GLY A 20 90.26 -20.43 23.81
CA GLY A 20 90.02 -21.62 23.01
C GLY A 20 90.74 -21.57 21.69
N ALA A 21 91.10 -22.76 21.12
CA ALA A 21 91.83 -22.86 19.84
C ALA A 21 91.11 -22.08 18.73
N ASP A 22 91.93 -21.41 17.87
CA ASP A 22 91.50 -20.60 16.72
C ASP A 22 90.55 -19.38 17.11
N SER A 23 90.55 -18.96 18.36
CA SER A 23 89.81 -17.75 18.78
C SER A 23 90.59 -16.50 18.44
N VAL A 24 89.87 -15.49 17.89
CA VAL A 24 90.41 -14.17 17.55
C VAL A 24 89.59 -13.04 18.22
N ALA A 25 90.27 -12.28 19.06
CA ALA A 25 89.63 -11.09 19.71
C ALA A 25 89.84 -9.82 18.86
N SER A 26 89.02 -9.57 17.92
CA SER A 26 89.11 -8.49 16.91
C SER A 26 88.28 -7.27 17.18
N VAL A 27 87.34 -7.34 18.15
CA VAL A 27 86.42 -6.21 18.49
C VAL A 27 87.05 -5.33 19.56
N ASP A 28 87.14 -4.04 19.26
CA ASP A 28 87.73 -3.05 20.17
C ASP A 28 86.73 -2.58 21.22
N LYS A 29 87.19 -1.88 22.22
CA LYS A 29 86.38 -1.10 23.10
C LYS A 29 85.60 -0.01 22.32
N ASP A 30 84.63 0.53 22.93
CA ASP A 30 83.84 1.68 22.38
C ASP A 30 83.03 1.36 21.11
N ILE A 31 82.94 0.06 20.72
CA ILE A 31 82.05 -0.35 19.66
C ILE A 31 80.61 -0.46 20.23
N ALA A 32 79.65 0.23 19.59
CA ALA A 32 78.26 0.15 19.95
C ALA A 32 77.65 -1.22 19.65
N GLY A 33 76.90 -1.79 20.58
CA GLY A 33 76.17 -3.03 20.39
C GLY A 33 75.01 -2.89 19.41
N TYR A 34 74.56 -4.02 18.84
CA TYR A 34 73.41 -4.06 17.97
C TYR A 34 72.10 -3.83 18.79
N ASP A 35 71.23 -2.87 18.34
CA ASP A 35 69.94 -2.61 18.92
C ASP A 35 68.87 -3.32 18.06
N PRO A 36 68.19 -4.35 18.58
CA PRO A 36 67.19 -5.10 17.81
C PRO A 36 65.93 -4.28 17.55
N SER A 37 65.63 -3.22 18.29
CA SER A 37 64.47 -2.37 18.09
C SER A 37 64.60 -1.45 16.85
N THR A 38 65.81 -0.95 16.63
CA THR A 38 66.12 -0.06 15.48
C THR A 38 66.79 -0.82 14.32
N LYS A 39 67.23 -2.05 14.57
CA LYS A 39 68.03 -2.89 13.64
C LYS A 39 69.35 -2.24 13.21
N LEU A 40 69.87 -1.34 14.03
CA LEU A 40 71.12 -0.60 13.80
C LEU A 40 72.02 -0.69 15.03
N ALA A 41 73.24 -0.10 14.97
CA ALA A 41 74.05 0.11 16.15
C ALA A 41 73.33 1.02 17.15
N SER A 42 73.37 0.66 18.45
CA SER A 42 72.68 1.41 19.48
C SER A 42 73.25 2.82 19.66
N ALA A 43 72.35 3.80 19.78
CA ALA A 43 72.69 5.16 20.13
C ALA A 43 72.94 5.33 21.63
N ASN A 44 72.60 4.30 22.46
CA ASN A 44 72.79 4.32 23.89
C ASN A 44 74.29 4.10 24.23
N THR A 45 74.88 5.01 24.99
CA THR A 45 76.29 5.03 25.33
C THR A 45 76.67 4.38 26.69
N SER A 46 75.64 3.83 27.41
CA SER A 46 75.86 3.13 28.66
C SER A 46 76.64 1.87 28.48
N ALA A 47 77.35 1.37 29.53
CA ALA A 47 78.17 0.17 29.51
C ALA A 47 77.39 -1.09 29.09
N ALA A 48 76.10 -1.15 29.22
CA ALA A 48 75.20 -2.22 28.74
C ALA A 48 75.11 -2.29 27.21
N TRP A 49 75.34 -1.17 26.50
CA TRP A 49 75.21 -1.05 25.05
C TRP A 49 76.51 -0.76 24.30
N LYS A 50 77.50 -0.31 25.07
CA LYS A 50 78.78 0.04 24.52
C LYS A 50 79.93 -0.53 25.41
N ALA A 51 80.70 -1.47 24.86
CA ALA A 51 81.77 -2.13 25.59
C ALA A 51 82.85 -1.13 26.01
N THR A 52 83.20 -1.13 27.28
CA THR A 52 84.29 -0.28 27.83
C THR A 52 85.69 -0.83 27.66
N HIS A 53 85.83 -2.12 27.33
CA HIS A 53 87.05 -2.84 27.06
C HIS A 53 86.92 -3.65 25.79
N ALA A 54 88.09 -4.08 25.20
CA ALA A 54 88.08 -4.97 24.07
C ALA A 54 87.45 -6.34 24.40
N ALA A 55 86.93 -7.01 23.37
CA ALA A 55 86.08 -8.19 23.52
C ALA A 55 86.79 -9.40 24.14
N VAL A 56 86.02 -10.21 24.86
CA VAL A 56 86.35 -11.61 25.14
C VAL A 56 85.80 -12.45 24.02
N SER A 57 86.71 -13.06 23.21
CA SER A 57 86.29 -13.92 22.08
C SER A 57 86.53 -15.39 22.40
N VAL A 58 85.50 -16.21 22.11
CA VAL A 58 85.50 -17.67 22.23
C VAL A 58 85.49 -18.34 20.86
N GLY A 59 85.82 -17.60 19.80
CA GLY A 59 85.86 -18.04 18.43
C GLY A 59 86.45 -16.97 17.51
N ASN A 60 86.29 -17.10 16.19
CA ASN A 60 86.76 -16.12 15.22
C ASN A 60 85.66 -15.48 14.39
N GLY A 61 84.40 -15.72 14.78
CA GLY A 61 83.22 -15.17 14.10
C GLY A 61 82.86 -15.83 12.74
N SER A 62 83.62 -16.84 12.27
CA SER A 62 83.36 -17.48 11.00
C SER A 62 83.53 -18.99 11.04
N THR A 63 84.77 -19.50 11.14
CA THR A 63 85.12 -20.93 11.10
C THR A 63 85.24 -21.59 12.48
N ALA A 64 85.39 -20.81 13.55
CA ALA A 64 85.40 -21.27 14.93
C ALA A 64 84.36 -20.52 15.74
N THR A 65 83.36 -21.24 16.18
CA THR A 65 82.29 -20.74 17.10
C THR A 65 82.15 -21.72 18.27
N ARG A 66 81.74 -21.23 19.45
CA ARG A 66 81.54 -22.05 20.64
C ARG A 66 80.26 -21.63 21.39
N GLN A 67 79.58 -22.61 21.97
CA GLN A 67 78.60 -22.38 22.97
C GLN A 67 79.23 -22.01 24.30
N ILE A 68 78.72 -21.00 24.97
CA ILE A 68 79.03 -20.74 26.36
C ILE A 68 78.02 -21.48 27.21
N THR A 69 78.43 -22.58 27.87
CA THR A 69 77.52 -23.42 28.69
C THR A 69 77.70 -23.13 30.16
N GLY A 70 76.69 -23.47 30.98
CA GLY A 70 76.70 -23.23 32.43
C GLY A 70 76.51 -21.77 32.81
N VAL A 71 75.93 -20.94 31.92
CA VAL A 71 75.62 -19.53 32.19
C VAL A 71 74.37 -19.48 33.03
N ALA A 72 74.43 -18.94 34.22
CA ALA A 72 73.30 -18.64 35.07
C ALA A 72 72.52 -17.47 34.47
N ALA A 73 71.26 -17.30 34.88
CA ALA A 73 70.44 -16.13 34.53
C ALA A 73 71.10 -14.82 34.97
N GLY A 74 71.20 -13.86 34.04
CA GLY A 74 71.78 -12.54 34.33
C GLY A 74 70.86 -11.75 35.29
N THR A 75 71.49 -10.93 36.17
CA THR A 75 70.84 -10.09 37.15
C THR A 75 70.87 -8.62 36.72
N ASN A 76 71.92 -8.19 36.05
CA ASN A 76 72.14 -6.82 35.59
C ASN A 76 72.09 -6.69 34.07
N ASP A 77 71.88 -5.51 33.58
CA ASP A 77 71.81 -5.22 32.14
C ASP A 77 73.08 -5.54 31.39
N THR A 78 74.23 -5.74 32.08
CA THR A 78 75.51 -6.09 31.51
C THR A 78 75.82 -7.61 31.57
N ASP A 79 74.95 -8.42 32.15
CA ASP A 79 75.15 -9.88 32.27
C ASP A 79 74.71 -10.62 30.98
N ALA A 80 75.28 -11.79 30.77
CA ALA A 80 74.90 -12.62 29.68
C ALA A 80 73.50 -13.21 29.87
N VAL A 81 72.66 -13.12 28.85
CA VAL A 81 71.36 -13.75 28.84
C VAL A 81 71.47 -15.22 28.48
N ASN A 82 70.83 -16.08 29.29
CA ASN A 82 70.76 -17.50 28.95
C ASN A 82 69.51 -17.89 28.16
N VAL A 83 69.51 -19.09 27.56
CA VAL A 83 68.36 -19.58 26.78
C VAL A 83 67.09 -19.71 27.58
N ALA A 84 67.15 -19.90 28.90
CA ALA A 84 65.92 -19.95 29.72
C ALA A 84 65.25 -18.57 29.83
N GLN A 85 66.03 -17.51 30.00
CA GLN A 85 65.51 -16.14 29.98
C GLN A 85 64.90 -15.75 28.63
N LEU A 86 65.58 -16.11 27.52
CA LEU A 86 65.08 -15.87 26.16
C LEU A 86 63.80 -16.65 25.88
N LYS A 87 63.72 -17.94 26.31
CA LYS A 87 62.48 -18.75 26.21
C LYS A 87 61.35 -18.16 27.01
N ALA A 88 61.60 -17.60 28.19
CA ALA A 88 60.58 -16.94 28.99
C ALA A 88 59.97 -15.71 28.26
N ILE A 89 60.79 -14.91 27.60
CA ILE A 89 60.37 -13.77 26.80
C ILE A 89 59.63 -14.25 25.53
N ALA A 90 60.18 -15.21 24.78
CA ALA A 90 59.61 -15.73 23.58
C ALA A 90 58.37 -16.59 23.82
N GLY A 91 58.26 -17.22 24.99
CA GLY A 91 57.13 -18.07 25.40
C GLY A 91 55.89 -17.33 25.96
N GLY A 92 55.86 -16.00 25.94
CA GLY A 92 54.64 -15.27 26.21
C GLY A 92 54.54 -14.42 27.47
N THR A 93 55.64 -14.07 28.12
CA THR A 93 55.61 -13.12 29.25
C THR A 93 55.73 -11.65 28.78
N GLY A 94 55.95 -11.41 27.51
CA GLY A 94 55.67 -10.11 26.84
C GLY A 94 54.31 -10.02 26.24
N SER A 95 53.31 -10.81 26.72
CA SER A 95 51.96 -10.92 26.14
C SER A 95 51.23 -9.61 26.29
N ILE A 96 50.67 -9.15 25.20
CA ILE A 96 49.56 -8.20 25.22
C ILE A 96 48.42 -8.89 25.96
N HIS A 97 48.21 -8.48 27.24
CA HIS A 97 47.12 -9.03 28.04
C HIS A 97 45.77 -8.72 27.35
N PHE A 98 44.83 -9.69 27.38
CA PHE A 98 43.47 -9.61 26.82
C PHE A 98 43.37 -9.63 25.29
N VAL A 99 44.45 -9.89 24.54
CA VAL A 99 44.38 -10.18 23.10
C VAL A 99 44.86 -11.59 22.86
N SER A 100 43.99 -12.45 22.34
CA SER A 100 44.33 -13.84 21.97
C SER A 100 43.68 -14.18 20.64
N VAL A 101 44.44 -14.64 19.67
CA VAL A 101 43.95 -15.11 18.37
C VAL A 101 44.40 -16.55 18.20
N LYS A 102 43.42 -17.46 18.07
CA LYS A 102 43.70 -18.88 17.80
C LYS A 102 43.24 -19.22 16.39
N GLY A 103 44.08 -19.80 15.58
CA GLY A 103 43.74 -20.31 14.23
C GLY A 103 44.71 -19.84 13.17
N GLY A 104 44.45 -20.35 11.95
CA GLY A 104 45.32 -20.11 10.79
C GLY A 104 46.52 -21.01 10.72
N ASN A 105 47.15 -21.06 9.56
CA ASN A 105 48.43 -21.73 9.29
C ASN A 105 49.38 -20.73 8.61
N ALA A 106 50.59 -21.13 8.38
CA ALA A 106 51.60 -20.24 7.83
C ALA A 106 51.29 -19.67 6.43
N SER A 107 50.30 -20.22 5.73
CA SER A 107 49.80 -19.70 4.45
C SER A 107 48.61 -18.73 4.59
N SER A 108 48.08 -18.51 5.80
CA SER A 108 47.01 -17.58 6.04
C SER A 108 47.46 -16.13 5.86
N VAL A 109 46.68 -15.32 5.18
CA VAL A 109 46.88 -13.86 5.18
C VAL A 109 46.84 -13.37 6.64
N ASN A 110 47.68 -12.40 6.98
CA ASN A 110 47.87 -11.91 8.33
C ASN A 110 48.58 -12.89 9.31
N TYR A 111 49.13 -14.02 8.81
CA TYR A 111 49.93 -14.91 9.66
C TYR A 111 51.17 -14.19 10.22
N ASN A 112 51.80 -13.35 9.40
CA ASN A 112 52.99 -12.57 9.74
C ASN A 112 52.62 -11.16 10.30
N ASN A 113 51.40 -10.92 10.74
CA ASN A 113 50.90 -9.61 11.16
C ASN A 113 50.93 -8.57 10.00
N ASP A 114 50.71 -9.02 8.78
CA ASP A 114 50.78 -8.23 7.56
C ASP A 114 49.44 -8.01 6.88
N GLY A 115 48.34 -8.31 7.56
CA GLY A 115 46.96 -8.07 7.07
C GLY A 115 46.56 -6.60 7.03
N ALA A 116 47.17 -5.74 7.85
CA ALA A 116 46.97 -4.29 7.80
C ALA A 116 47.90 -3.69 6.74
N LYS A 117 47.35 -3.20 5.62
CA LYS A 117 48.12 -2.79 4.44
C LYS A 117 48.36 -1.28 4.33
N GLU A 118 47.59 -0.47 5.04
CA GLU A 118 47.58 0.99 4.88
C GLU A 118 47.69 1.71 6.23
N THR A 119 47.94 3.02 6.21
CA THR A 119 48.17 3.83 7.38
C THR A 119 46.94 3.81 8.32
N GLY A 120 47.22 3.49 9.59
CA GLY A 120 46.15 3.43 10.62
C GLY A 120 45.25 2.21 10.50
N ALA A 121 45.51 1.27 9.62
CA ALA A 121 44.70 0.05 9.49
C ALA A 121 44.96 -0.95 10.63
N ILE A 122 43.92 -1.73 10.97
CA ILE A 122 43.96 -2.79 11.99
C ILE A 122 43.42 -4.08 11.38
N ALA A 123 44.18 -5.18 11.46
CA ALA A 123 43.73 -6.51 11.06
C ALA A 123 43.99 -7.52 12.19
N ILE A 124 42.96 -8.18 12.69
CA ILE A 124 43.02 -9.16 13.78
C ILE A 124 42.28 -10.43 13.37
N GLY A 125 42.94 -11.54 13.28
CA GLY A 125 42.37 -12.83 12.92
C GLY A 125 43.08 -13.48 11.71
N ALA A 126 42.89 -14.80 11.58
CA ALA A 126 43.42 -15.50 10.41
C ALA A 126 42.69 -15.06 9.14
N ASN A 127 43.41 -14.73 8.11
CA ASN A 127 42.96 -14.16 6.85
C ASN A 127 42.22 -12.79 7.03
N ALA A 128 42.36 -12.12 8.17
CA ALA A 128 41.87 -10.75 8.28
C ALA A 128 42.70 -9.79 7.44
N GLU A 129 42.06 -8.95 6.64
CA GLU A 129 42.74 -8.05 5.71
C GLU A 129 42.08 -6.63 5.74
N ALA A 130 42.88 -5.62 6.04
CA ALA A 130 42.48 -4.22 6.02
C ALA A 130 43.36 -3.46 5.01
N THR A 131 42.80 -3.17 3.82
CA THR A 131 43.57 -2.65 2.68
C THR A 131 43.42 -1.18 2.42
N ALA A 132 42.74 -0.44 3.29
CA ALA A 132 42.50 0.99 3.14
C ALA A 132 42.90 1.76 4.39
N ASN A 133 43.11 3.07 4.27
CA ASN A 133 43.48 3.94 5.37
C ASN A 133 42.44 3.87 6.50
N SER A 134 42.93 3.71 7.73
CA SER A 134 42.11 3.61 8.94
C SER A 134 41.02 2.52 8.92
N ALA A 135 41.18 1.50 8.08
CA ALA A 135 40.28 0.36 8.00
C ALA A 135 40.48 -0.61 9.17
N VAL A 136 39.42 -1.22 9.66
CA VAL A 136 39.45 -2.23 10.72
C VAL A 136 38.85 -3.53 10.20
N ALA A 137 39.62 -4.63 10.23
CA ALA A 137 39.16 -5.99 9.92
C ALA A 137 39.44 -6.91 11.11
N MET A 138 38.37 -7.42 11.75
CA MET A 138 38.50 -8.28 12.94
C MET A 138 37.63 -9.54 12.79
N GLY A 139 38.25 -10.69 12.75
CA GLY A 139 37.61 -12.00 12.63
C GLY A 139 38.26 -12.88 11.56
N PHE A 140 37.83 -14.14 11.50
CA PHE A 140 38.29 -15.07 10.47
C PHE A 140 37.76 -14.64 9.09
N ASN A 141 38.64 -14.51 8.09
CA ASN A 141 38.33 -14.02 6.75
C ASN A 141 37.65 -12.62 6.72
N ALA A 142 37.79 -11.79 7.73
CA ALA A 142 37.24 -10.45 7.70
C ALA A 142 38.01 -9.56 6.70
N GLN A 143 37.31 -8.83 5.83
CA GLN A 143 37.92 -7.97 4.82
C GLN A 143 37.41 -6.54 4.87
N SER A 144 38.25 -5.56 5.09
CA SER A 144 37.90 -4.15 5.12
C SER A 144 38.72 -3.36 4.08
N ASN A 145 38.09 -3.09 2.93
CA ASN A 145 38.73 -2.46 1.78
C ASN A 145 38.33 -1.00 1.57
N GLY A 146 37.53 -0.44 2.46
CA GLY A 146 37.09 0.95 2.44
C GLY A 146 37.78 1.81 3.49
N SER A 147 38.12 3.04 3.15
CA SER A 147 38.75 3.98 4.08
C SER A 147 37.81 4.30 5.26
N GLY A 148 38.30 4.20 6.49
CA GLY A 148 37.51 4.40 7.70
C GLY A 148 36.44 3.37 7.97
N SER A 149 36.42 2.24 7.25
CA SER A 149 35.42 1.19 7.42
C SER A 149 35.77 0.22 8.53
N ILE A 150 34.78 -0.33 9.21
CA ILE A 150 34.92 -1.30 10.29
C ILE A 150 34.21 -2.58 9.92
N VAL A 151 34.93 -3.70 9.88
CA VAL A 151 34.38 -5.03 9.62
C VAL A 151 34.74 -5.95 10.79
N ILE A 152 33.72 -6.45 11.49
CA ILE A 152 33.88 -7.37 12.63
C ILE A 152 33.01 -8.60 12.41
N GLY A 153 33.66 -9.79 12.37
CA GLY A 153 32.95 -11.06 12.27
C GLY A 153 33.58 -12.02 11.28
N GLU A 154 32.97 -13.20 11.16
CA GLU A 154 33.46 -14.25 10.29
C GLU A 154 33.05 -14.01 8.85
N SER A 155 33.98 -14.14 7.91
CA SER A 155 33.76 -14.07 6.46
C SER A 155 32.91 -12.86 6.01
N SER A 156 32.95 -11.78 6.79
CA SER A 156 32.26 -10.53 6.47
C SER A 156 33.21 -9.58 5.77
N GLY A 157 32.71 -8.77 4.86
CA GLY A 157 33.59 -7.85 4.18
C GLY A 157 32.96 -6.76 3.36
N LEU A 158 33.72 -5.70 3.23
CA LEU A 158 33.54 -4.65 2.25
C LEU A 158 34.37 -5.06 1.02
N ILE A 159 33.73 -5.77 0.07
CA ILE A 159 34.38 -6.33 -1.11
C ILE A 159 33.85 -5.63 -2.34
N PRO A 160 34.64 -4.75 -2.99
CA PRO A 160 34.25 -4.17 -4.27
C PRO A 160 34.01 -5.26 -5.32
N ASP A 161 32.95 -5.11 -6.11
CA ASP A 161 32.73 -6.03 -7.23
C ASP A 161 33.87 -5.95 -8.23
N ALA A 162 34.69 -6.99 -8.26
CA ALA A 162 35.88 -7.07 -9.13
C ALA A 162 35.51 -7.05 -10.63
N SER A 163 34.27 -7.36 -11.01
CA SER A 163 33.80 -7.32 -12.39
C SER A 163 33.58 -5.89 -12.91
N LYS A 164 33.41 -4.92 -12.00
CA LYS A 164 33.25 -3.50 -12.32
C LYS A 164 34.54 -2.75 -12.12
N ARG A 165 35.44 -2.80 -13.14
CA ARG A 165 36.70 -2.05 -13.13
C ARG A 165 36.46 -0.58 -12.89
N GLY A 166 36.95 -0.06 -11.78
CA GLY A 166 36.76 1.33 -11.34
C GLY A 166 35.73 1.49 -10.22
N ALA A 167 35.24 0.38 -9.63
CA ALA A 167 34.38 0.44 -8.44
C ALA A 167 35.06 1.29 -7.36
N SER A 168 34.34 2.27 -6.86
CA SER A 168 34.74 3.04 -5.71
C SER A 168 34.69 2.14 -4.48
N LYS A 169 35.75 2.15 -3.69
CA LYS A 169 35.78 1.49 -2.39
C LYS A 169 34.81 2.20 -1.49
N GLY A 170 33.77 1.52 -1.00
CA GLY A 170 32.84 2.10 -0.04
C GLY A 170 33.59 2.62 1.19
N ASN A 171 33.41 3.88 1.53
CA ASN A 171 34.10 4.50 2.66
C ASN A 171 33.18 4.56 3.87
N SER A 172 33.75 4.48 5.07
CA SER A 172 33.03 4.70 6.34
C SER A 172 31.88 3.71 6.59
N SER A 173 31.90 2.52 6.02
CA SER A 173 30.90 1.48 6.28
C SER A 173 31.20 0.71 7.57
N ILE A 174 30.13 0.26 8.27
CA ILE A 174 30.23 -0.56 9.48
C ILE A 174 29.55 -1.91 9.23
N ILE A 175 30.29 -3.00 9.29
CA ILE A 175 29.80 -4.35 9.06
C ILE A 175 30.11 -5.23 10.25
N ILE A 176 29.09 -5.74 10.93
CA ILE A 176 29.24 -6.60 12.10
C ILE A 176 28.40 -7.86 11.92
N GLY A 177 29.03 -9.04 12.13
CA GLY A 177 28.36 -10.33 12.08
C GLY A 177 29.04 -11.33 11.16
N THR A 178 28.26 -12.28 10.59
CA THR A 178 28.78 -13.40 9.83
C THR A 178 28.31 -13.33 8.38
N GLU A 179 29.24 -13.55 7.43
CA GLU A 179 28.93 -13.62 5.99
C GLU A 179 28.19 -12.40 5.42
N ASN A 180 28.35 -11.23 6.04
CA ASN A 180 27.81 -9.99 5.53
C ASN A 180 28.74 -9.39 4.47
N VAL A 181 28.18 -8.87 3.39
CA VAL A 181 28.94 -8.30 2.28
C VAL A 181 28.42 -6.93 1.88
N ASP A 182 29.30 -5.93 1.88
CA ASP A 182 29.10 -4.67 1.18
C ASP A 182 29.99 -4.69 -0.08
N LYS A 183 29.38 -4.72 -1.26
CA LYS A 183 30.10 -4.77 -2.55
C LYS A 183 30.54 -3.40 -3.05
N GLY A 184 30.23 -2.35 -2.27
CA GLY A 184 30.52 -0.97 -2.67
C GLY A 184 29.70 -0.52 -3.89
N GLY A 185 30.11 0.58 -4.46
CA GLY A 185 29.45 1.17 -5.63
C GLY A 185 30.33 1.21 -6.88
N THR A 186 29.78 1.65 -7.99
CA THR A 186 30.53 1.99 -9.21
C THR A 186 31.21 3.34 -9.06
N LYS A 187 32.05 3.70 -10.06
CA LYS A 187 32.71 5.00 -10.10
C LYS A 187 31.73 6.19 -10.12
N GLU A 188 30.51 5.94 -10.64
CA GLU A 188 29.42 6.90 -10.73
C GLU A 188 28.51 6.89 -9.50
N HIS A 189 28.45 5.73 -8.79
CA HIS A 189 27.60 5.49 -7.63
C HIS A 189 28.43 4.81 -6.53
N ALA A 190 29.24 5.59 -5.84
CA ALA A 190 30.06 5.08 -4.75
C ALA A 190 29.19 4.65 -3.58
N GLY A 191 29.10 3.36 -3.30
CA GLY A 191 28.55 2.84 -2.04
C GLY A 191 29.40 3.36 -0.88
N SER A 192 28.80 4.03 0.09
CA SER A 192 29.50 4.53 1.27
C SER A 192 28.54 4.82 2.41
N ASN A 193 29.08 4.81 3.62
CA ASN A 193 28.32 5.05 4.86
C ASN A 193 27.22 4.01 5.11
N ASP A 194 27.47 2.78 4.70
CA ASP A 194 26.53 1.68 4.89
C ASP A 194 26.75 1.01 6.25
N GLY A 195 25.67 0.48 6.84
CA GLY A 195 25.71 -0.26 8.08
C GLY A 195 25.08 -1.64 7.94
N ILE A 196 25.75 -2.68 8.39
CA ILE A 196 25.22 -4.04 8.43
C ILE A 196 25.43 -4.63 9.81
N LEU A 197 24.36 -5.14 10.42
CA LEU A 197 24.40 -5.88 11.67
C LEU A 197 23.60 -7.17 11.53
N GLY A 198 24.26 -8.32 11.52
CA GLY A 198 23.58 -9.61 11.40
C GLY A 198 24.34 -10.64 10.57
N SER A 199 23.64 -11.42 9.76
CA SER A 199 24.27 -12.49 8.98
C SER A 199 23.74 -12.61 7.55
N ASN A 200 24.60 -12.95 6.61
CA ASN A 200 24.24 -13.18 5.21
C ASN A 200 23.52 -11.99 4.55
N ASN A 201 23.78 -10.77 5.00
CA ASN A 201 23.22 -9.59 4.36
C ASN A 201 24.12 -9.08 3.25
N THR A 202 23.53 -8.55 2.18
CA THR A 202 24.28 -7.97 1.06
C THR A 202 23.80 -6.56 0.78
N ILE A 203 24.74 -5.61 0.70
CA ILE A 203 24.54 -4.29 0.14
C ILE A 203 25.38 -4.17 -1.13
N GLN A 204 24.79 -3.67 -2.20
CA GLN A 204 25.47 -3.47 -3.47
C GLN A 204 25.03 -2.15 -4.12
N GLU A 205 25.97 -1.34 -4.58
CA GLU A 205 25.69 -0.06 -5.26
C GLU A 205 24.69 0.81 -4.51
N SER A 206 24.81 0.85 -3.18
CA SER A 206 23.97 1.63 -2.29
C SER A 206 24.78 2.64 -1.51
N ASN A 207 24.14 3.65 -0.99
CA ASN A 207 24.79 4.72 -0.25
C ASN A 207 23.94 5.15 0.94
N GLY A 208 24.42 4.93 2.16
CA GLY A 208 23.70 5.24 3.38
C GLY A 208 22.56 4.25 3.68
N ALA A 209 22.75 2.97 3.34
CA ALA A 209 21.85 1.89 3.73
C ALA A 209 22.23 1.35 5.11
N PHE A 210 21.24 1.05 5.95
CA PHE A 210 21.41 0.41 7.24
C PHE A 210 20.56 -0.86 7.34
N VAL A 211 21.20 -2.02 7.51
CA VAL A 211 20.56 -3.33 7.48
C VAL A 211 20.80 -4.08 8.78
N THR A 212 19.75 -4.52 9.43
CA THR A 212 19.81 -5.34 10.65
C THR A 212 19.00 -6.63 10.45
N GLY A 213 19.58 -7.79 10.76
CA GLY A 213 18.93 -9.09 10.62
C GLY A 213 19.69 -10.04 9.71
N ALA A 214 18.98 -10.94 9.01
CA ALA A 214 19.62 -11.94 8.19
C ALA A 214 19.06 -12.01 6.76
N PHE A 215 19.90 -12.39 5.80
CA PHE A 215 19.52 -12.64 4.41
C PHE A 215 18.86 -11.45 3.70
N ASN A 216 19.12 -10.22 4.15
CA ASN A 216 18.59 -9.04 3.49
C ASN A 216 19.49 -8.65 2.29
N HIS A 217 18.87 -8.15 1.25
CA HIS A 217 19.53 -7.68 0.05
C HIS A 217 19.12 -6.25 -0.31
N VAL A 218 20.08 -5.33 -0.33
CA VAL A 218 19.87 -3.94 -0.77
C VAL A 218 20.74 -3.67 -1.98
N SER A 219 20.16 -3.28 -3.11
CA SER A 219 20.91 -3.01 -4.33
C SER A 219 20.45 -1.75 -5.05
N ASP A 220 21.36 -1.15 -5.81
CA ASP A 220 21.09 -0.03 -6.71
C ASP A 220 20.34 1.13 -6.03
N SER A 221 20.50 1.25 -4.71
CA SER A 221 19.79 2.21 -3.86
C SER A 221 20.70 3.41 -3.61
N TYR A 222 20.67 4.33 -4.54
CA TYR A 222 21.40 5.60 -4.50
C TYR A 222 20.46 6.72 -4.96
N GLN A 223 20.87 7.95 -4.72
CA GLN A 223 20.04 9.09 -5.05
C GLN A 223 19.96 9.34 -6.57
N PHE A 224 18.73 9.54 -7.05
CA PHE A 224 18.47 10.12 -8.36
C PHE A 224 18.69 11.64 -8.33
N GLY A 225 19.85 12.08 -8.69
CA GLY A 225 20.20 13.48 -8.77
C GLY A 225 21.58 13.74 -8.18
N GLN A 226 22.60 13.73 -9.02
CA GLN A 226 23.95 14.13 -8.61
C GLN A 226 23.92 15.57 -8.12
N LEU A 227 24.58 15.80 -6.97
CA LEU A 227 24.94 17.15 -6.59
C LEU A 227 25.85 17.72 -7.71
N SER A 228 25.51 18.83 -8.28
CA SER A 228 26.42 19.56 -9.18
C SER A 228 27.75 19.83 -8.46
N ALA A 229 28.83 20.01 -9.17
CA ALA A 229 30.13 20.31 -8.58
C ALA A 229 30.06 21.50 -7.59
N SER A 230 29.22 22.51 -7.88
CA SER A 230 29.02 23.65 -6.99
C SER A 230 28.23 23.29 -5.72
N GLU A 231 27.31 22.33 -5.78
CA GLU A 231 26.58 21.84 -4.61
C GLU A 231 27.45 20.94 -3.74
N GLN A 232 28.33 20.13 -4.34
CA GLN A 232 29.34 19.34 -3.62
C GLN A 232 30.29 20.24 -2.84
N GLN A 233 30.78 21.33 -3.44
CA GLN A 233 31.60 22.32 -2.74
C GLN A 233 30.85 23.00 -1.58
N LYS A 234 29.60 23.40 -1.79
CA LYS A 234 28.76 24.01 -0.75
C LYS A 234 28.47 23.03 0.38
N LEU A 235 28.27 21.75 0.07
CA LEU A 235 28.12 20.71 1.08
C LEU A 235 29.39 20.53 1.89
N ALA A 236 30.55 20.38 1.24
CA ALA A 236 31.84 20.26 1.91
C ALA A 236 32.13 21.46 2.81
N GLN A 237 31.85 22.69 2.36
CA GLN A 237 32.00 23.90 3.14
C GLN A 237 31.04 23.93 4.34
N ALA A 238 29.77 23.55 4.16
CA ALA A 238 28.78 23.46 5.25
C ALA A 238 29.19 22.43 6.31
N MET A 239 29.75 21.28 5.89
CA MET A 239 30.31 20.28 6.81
C MET A 239 31.49 20.85 7.61
N ALA A 240 32.43 21.50 6.94
CA ALA A 240 33.60 22.12 7.58
C ALA A 240 33.19 23.23 8.58
N ASP A 241 32.13 23.97 8.27
CA ASP A 241 31.62 25.05 9.11
C ASP A 241 30.67 24.57 10.22
N GLY A 242 30.40 23.25 10.34
CA GLY A 242 29.44 22.70 11.30
C GLY A 242 27.99 23.17 11.11
N LYS A 243 27.63 23.60 9.89
CA LYS A 243 26.29 24.13 9.60
C LYS A 243 25.28 23.02 9.31
N PRO A 244 23.97 23.25 9.57
CA PRO A 244 22.93 22.25 9.25
C PRO A 244 22.93 21.86 7.77
N LEU A 245 22.96 20.55 7.52
CA LEU A 245 23.07 19.98 6.16
C LEU A 245 21.71 19.71 5.51
N GLY A 246 20.60 20.08 6.15
CA GLY A 246 19.23 19.65 5.81
C GLY A 246 18.84 19.68 4.34
N LYS A 247 19.17 20.74 3.62
CA LYS A 247 18.83 20.81 2.18
C LYS A 247 19.72 19.95 1.28
N TYR A 248 20.84 19.44 1.80
CA TYR A 248 21.77 18.57 1.07
C TYR A 248 21.59 17.12 1.45
N ILE A 249 21.16 16.80 2.68
CA ILE A 249 20.94 15.43 3.17
C ILE A 249 19.91 14.70 2.31
N GLY A 250 18.82 15.36 1.93
CA GLY A 250 17.82 14.79 1.03
C GLY A 250 18.31 14.49 -0.40
N LYS A 251 19.54 14.90 -0.73
CA LYS A 251 20.19 14.65 -2.01
C LYS A 251 21.40 13.71 -1.89
N TRP A 252 21.74 13.22 -0.69
CA TRP A 252 22.92 12.43 -0.45
C TRP A 252 22.60 11.16 0.34
N GLY A 253 22.53 10.07 -0.36
CA GLY A 253 22.31 8.74 0.19
C GLY A 253 20.92 8.19 -0.07
N SER A 254 20.82 6.88 -0.12
CA SER A 254 19.57 6.16 -0.37
C SER A 254 18.61 6.23 0.81
N HIS A 255 19.13 6.40 2.03
CA HIS A 255 18.36 6.37 3.28
C HIS A 255 17.46 5.11 3.37
N VAL A 256 18.06 3.95 3.13
CA VAL A 256 17.39 2.64 3.25
C VAL A 256 17.66 2.05 4.62
N PHE A 257 16.62 1.80 5.39
CA PHE A 257 16.68 1.16 6.71
C PHE A 257 15.91 -0.15 6.67
N VAL A 258 16.58 -1.27 6.90
CA VAL A 258 15.97 -2.59 6.90
C VAL A 258 16.23 -3.28 8.24
N THR A 259 15.16 -3.70 8.90
CA THR A 259 15.19 -4.51 10.12
C THR A 259 14.35 -5.76 9.92
N GLY A 260 14.96 -6.94 10.09
CA GLY A 260 14.32 -8.25 9.91
C GLY A 260 15.05 -9.13 8.91
N ASP A 261 14.38 -10.17 8.40
CA ASP A 261 15.05 -11.21 7.64
C ASP A 261 14.50 -11.35 6.21
N GLY A 262 15.38 -11.61 5.25
CA GLY A 262 15.02 -11.94 3.88
C GLY A 262 14.37 -10.81 3.09
N ASN A 263 14.56 -9.55 3.51
CA ASN A 263 14.00 -8.41 2.78
C ASN A 263 14.86 -8.06 1.55
N THR A 264 14.21 -7.61 0.50
CA THR A 264 14.86 -7.14 -0.72
C THR A 264 14.48 -5.69 -1.03
N VAL A 265 15.47 -4.83 -1.16
CA VAL A 265 15.31 -3.45 -1.64
C VAL A 265 16.17 -3.27 -2.89
N SER A 266 15.57 -2.89 -4.00
CA SER A 266 16.28 -2.59 -5.24
C SER A 266 15.78 -1.28 -5.81
N GLN A 267 16.69 -0.36 -6.14
CA GLN A 267 16.36 0.97 -6.62
C GLN A 267 15.42 1.72 -5.65
N GLY A 268 15.67 1.57 -4.34
CA GLY A 268 14.89 2.18 -3.27
C GLY A 268 15.52 3.50 -2.80
N MET A 269 14.68 4.47 -2.43
CA MET A 269 15.12 5.73 -1.81
C MET A 269 14.17 6.13 -0.69
N ASN A 270 14.70 6.50 0.49
CA ASN A 270 13.92 6.76 1.69
C ASN A 270 12.99 5.58 2.03
N VAL A 271 13.54 4.38 2.11
CA VAL A 271 12.79 3.16 2.40
C VAL A 271 13.09 2.71 3.82
N THR A 272 12.04 2.46 4.58
CA THR A 272 12.13 1.85 5.92
C THR A 272 11.32 0.56 5.93
N ILE A 273 11.96 -0.56 6.27
CA ILE A 273 11.33 -1.86 6.43
C ILE A 273 11.54 -2.37 7.85
N SER A 274 10.45 -2.79 8.49
CA SER A 274 10.48 -3.53 9.75
C SER A 274 9.64 -4.80 9.61
N GLY A 275 10.29 -5.95 9.45
CA GLY A 275 9.64 -7.24 9.20
C GLY A 275 10.43 -8.12 8.26
N SER A 276 9.82 -9.18 7.74
CA SER A 276 10.52 -10.21 6.98
C SER A 276 9.95 -10.44 5.59
N GLN A 277 10.82 -10.85 4.66
CA GLN A 277 10.44 -11.24 3.30
C GLN A 277 9.72 -10.13 2.48
N ASN A 278 9.94 -8.86 2.85
CA ASN A 278 9.37 -7.75 2.10
C ASN A 278 10.22 -7.46 0.85
N THR A 279 9.57 -7.03 -0.21
CA THR A 279 10.21 -6.60 -1.45
C THR A 279 9.81 -5.17 -1.79
N VAL A 280 10.78 -4.27 -1.90
CA VAL A 280 10.58 -2.90 -2.37
C VAL A 280 11.46 -2.68 -3.59
N LYS A 281 10.86 -2.41 -4.74
CA LYS A 281 11.58 -2.22 -5.99
C LYS A 281 11.15 -0.95 -6.71
N ASN A 282 12.12 -0.21 -7.25
CA ASN A 282 11.90 1.03 -8.01
C ASN A 282 10.87 1.95 -7.32
N SER A 283 11.11 2.24 -6.02
CA SER A 283 10.13 2.92 -5.18
C SER A 283 10.80 3.92 -4.24
N LYS A 284 10.08 5.02 -3.95
CA LYS A 284 10.57 6.12 -3.12
C LYS A 284 9.66 6.34 -1.91
N SER A 285 10.27 6.72 -0.77
CA SER A 285 9.56 7.13 0.45
C SER A 285 8.55 6.09 0.93
N GLN A 286 9.03 4.85 1.15
CA GLN A 286 8.24 3.73 1.58
C GLN A 286 8.49 3.41 3.05
N THR A 287 7.43 3.25 3.84
CA THR A 287 7.48 2.68 5.18
C THR A 287 6.69 1.38 5.21
N VAL A 288 7.37 0.26 5.44
CA VAL A 288 6.79 -1.08 5.40
C VAL A 288 6.96 -1.75 6.76
N ILE A 289 5.87 -2.14 7.39
CA ILE A 289 5.87 -2.84 8.68
C ILE A 289 5.09 -4.15 8.51
N GLY A 290 5.76 -5.28 8.72
CA GLY A 290 5.16 -6.62 8.59
C GLY A 290 5.88 -7.48 7.57
N ASP A 291 5.21 -8.54 7.10
CA ASP A 291 5.88 -9.60 6.36
C ASP A 291 5.34 -9.77 4.94
N SER A 292 6.21 -10.18 4.03
CA SER A 292 5.86 -10.60 2.68
C SER A 292 5.11 -9.53 1.86
N ASN A 293 5.30 -8.26 2.17
CA ASN A 293 4.73 -7.17 1.37
C ASN A 293 5.59 -6.93 0.14
N LYS A 294 4.94 -6.65 -0.98
CA LYS A 294 5.57 -6.34 -2.25
C LYS A 294 5.15 -4.96 -2.74
N ILE A 295 6.12 -4.07 -2.92
CA ILE A 295 5.90 -2.70 -3.39
C ILE A 295 6.79 -2.47 -4.60
N THR A 296 6.20 -2.15 -5.73
CA THR A 296 6.92 -1.98 -6.99
C THR A 296 6.48 -0.73 -7.73
N ASP A 297 7.46 -0.08 -8.38
CA ASP A 297 7.23 1.03 -9.31
C ASP A 297 6.45 2.21 -8.69
N ARG A 298 6.62 2.41 -7.38
CA ARG A 298 6.11 3.58 -6.64
C ARG A 298 7.09 4.76 -6.72
N ASN A 299 7.72 4.87 -7.84
CA ASN A 299 8.57 5.97 -8.23
C ASN A 299 7.85 6.72 -9.34
N ALA A 300 7.82 8.03 -9.32
CA ALA A 300 7.11 8.78 -10.33
C ALA A 300 7.71 8.51 -11.71
N GLY A 301 6.88 8.04 -12.60
CA GLY A 301 7.24 7.75 -13.98
C GLY A 301 7.83 8.95 -14.69
N THR A 302 8.73 8.69 -15.61
CA THR A 302 9.26 9.64 -16.57
C THR A 302 8.17 10.02 -17.57
N VAL A 303 7.43 11.08 -17.30
CA VAL A 303 6.69 11.77 -18.37
C VAL A 303 7.53 12.95 -18.81
N SER A 304 7.84 12.98 -20.10
CA SER A 304 8.70 13.97 -20.73
C SER A 304 8.48 15.39 -20.20
N GLY A 305 9.48 15.95 -19.54
CA GLY A 305 9.63 17.37 -19.27
C GLY A 305 9.15 17.91 -17.92
N LYS A 306 8.50 17.12 -17.03
CA LYS A 306 8.02 17.60 -15.71
C LYS A 306 8.25 16.61 -14.58
N GLN A 307 9.38 15.96 -14.55
CA GLN A 307 9.72 14.91 -13.60
C GLN A 307 9.80 15.38 -12.13
N GLU A 308 10.15 16.64 -11.88
CA GLU A 308 10.38 17.13 -10.51
C GLU A 308 9.10 17.42 -9.70
N GLU A 309 8.00 17.73 -10.33
CA GLU A 309 6.76 18.09 -9.63
C GLU A 309 5.97 16.88 -9.15
N ARG A 310 6.07 15.73 -9.84
CA ARG A 310 5.31 14.51 -9.54
C ARG A 310 5.92 13.64 -8.45
N THR A 311 7.21 13.82 -8.15
CA THR A 311 7.93 13.01 -7.14
C THR A 311 7.89 13.59 -5.73
N LYS A 312 7.36 14.79 -5.56
CA LYS A 312 7.52 15.54 -4.29
C LYS A 312 6.77 14.94 -3.11
N ASN A 313 5.66 14.24 -3.34
CA ASN A 313 4.72 13.89 -2.28
C ASN A 313 4.45 12.38 -2.09
N VAL A 314 5.22 11.49 -2.72
CA VAL A 314 5.06 10.06 -2.44
C VAL A 314 5.63 9.75 -1.06
N SER A 315 4.77 9.27 -0.17
CA SER A 315 5.15 8.75 1.15
C SER A 315 4.15 7.67 1.53
N ASP A 316 4.46 6.42 1.18
CA ASP A 316 3.56 5.30 1.42
C ASP A 316 3.81 4.68 2.79
N LEU A 317 2.74 4.30 3.47
CA LEU A 317 2.76 3.53 4.68
C LEU A 317 2.02 2.21 4.46
N VAL A 318 2.73 1.09 4.59
CA VAL A 318 2.17 -0.26 4.44
C VAL A 318 2.40 -1.05 5.72
N ILE A 319 1.32 -1.41 6.40
CA ILE A 319 1.34 -2.19 7.64
C ILE A 319 0.54 -3.47 7.44
N GLY A 320 1.17 -4.63 7.66
CA GLY A 320 0.51 -5.93 7.57
C GLY A 320 1.29 -6.95 6.77
N LYS A 321 0.59 -7.96 6.26
CA LYS A 321 1.22 -9.10 5.59
C LYS A 321 0.67 -9.31 4.17
N GLY A 322 1.57 -9.58 3.23
CA GLY A 322 1.19 -10.04 1.89
C GLY A 322 0.50 -9.00 1.02
N ASN A 323 0.69 -7.70 1.30
CA ASN A 323 0.16 -6.63 0.45
C ASN A 323 0.98 -6.52 -0.84
N ASP A 324 0.33 -6.43 -1.99
CA ASP A 324 0.93 -6.28 -3.32
C ASP A 324 0.52 -4.92 -3.92
N ILE A 325 1.44 -3.96 -3.88
CA ILE A 325 1.20 -2.59 -4.29
C ILE A 325 2.11 -2.27 -5.47
N SER A 326 1.52 -1.87 -6.59
CA SER A 326 2.27 -1.55 -7.79
C SER A 326 1.88 -0.19 -8.38
N GLY A 327 2.88 0.52 -8.86
CA GLY A 327 2.71 1.65 -9.76
C GLY A 327 2.74 1.19 -11.22
N ASN A 328 2.52 2.14 -12.14
CA ASN A 328 2.69 1.95 -13.57
C ASN A 328 3.20 3.27 -14.17
N ASP A 329 4.28 3.20 -14.92
CA ASP A 329 4.94 4.37 -15.53
C ASP A 329 4.06 5.13 -16.53
N THR A 330 2.93 4.56 -16.93
CA THR A 330 2.05 5.13 -17.97
C THR A 330 0.91 6.00 -17.40
N TYR A 331 0.72 6.07 -16.08
CA TYR A 331 -0.37 6.89 -15.52
C TYR A 331 -0.01 8.37 -15.49
N MET A 332 -0.87 9.22 -16.06
CA MET A 332 -0.59 10.64 -16.32
C MET A 332 -0.62 11.55 -15.09
N LYS A 333 -1.15 11.09 -13.97
CA LYS A 333 -1.15 11.82 -12.69
C LYS A 333 -0.09 11.21 -11.77
N GLY A 334 0.75 12.02 -11.17
CA GLY A 334 1.78 11.55 -10.25
C GLY A 334 1.18 10.77 -9.09
N TYR A 335 1.95 9.83 -8.53
CA TYR A 335 1.56 9.12 -7.32
C TYR A 335 1.71 10.04 -6.11
N GLU A 336 0.69 10.08 -5.28
CA GLU A 336 0.71 10.71 -3.96
C GLU A 336 0.65 9.66 -2.86
N SER A 337 0.74 10.09 -1.61
CA SER A 337 0.84 9.22 -0.46
C SER A 337 -0.30 8.20 -0.36
N LEU A 338 0.04 6.97 -0.02
CA LEU A 338 -0.87 5.88 0.20
C LEU A 338 -0.68 5.32 1.61
N THR A 339 -1.78 5.05 2.31
CA THR A 339 -1.75 4.31 3.57
C THR A 339 -2.51 2.99 3.40
N VAL A 340 -1.85 1.86 3.64
CA VAL A 340 -2.46 0.52 3.67
C VAL A 340 -2.19 -0.12 5.03
N ILE A 341 -3.25 -0.44 5.75
CA ILE A 341 -3.18 -1.16 7.03
C ILE A 341 -4.06 -2.41 6.92
N GLY A 342 -3.44 -3.59 6.91
CA GLY A 342 -4.15 -4.86 6.78
C GLY A 342 -3.37 -5.86 5.94
N ASN A 343 -4.02 -6.97 5.60
CA ASN A 343 -3.36 -8.11 4.98
C ASN A 343 -3.91 -8.42 3.59
N ASN A 344 -3.04 -8.95 2.74
CA ASN A 344 -3.41 -9.47 1.43
C ASN A 344 -4.13 -8.45 0.52
N ASN A 345 -3.90 -7.15 0.69
CA ASN A 345 -4.46 -6.15 -0.19
C ASN A 345 -3.69 -6.10 -1.51
N LYS A 346 -4.38 -5.88 -2.61
CA LYS A 346 -3.79 -5.66 -3.92
C LYS A 346 -4.17 -4.28 -4.45
N ALA A 347 -3.19 -3.43 -4.69
CA ALA A 347 -3.41 -2.09 -5.21
C ALA A 347 -2.56 -1.84 -6.46
N VAL A 348 -3.21 -1.43 -7.53
CA VAL A 348 -2.57 -1.05 -8.79
C VAL A 348 -2.82 0.43 -9.05
N ASN A 349 -1.76 1.21 -9.23
CA ASN A 349 -1.80 2.67 -9.42
C ASN A 349 -2.58 3.44 -8.34
N PRO A 350 -2.42 3.14 -7.04
CA PRO A 350 -3.10 3.90 -5.99
C PRO A 350 -2.43 5.26 -5.74
N SER A 351 -3.24 6.27 -5.40
CA SER A 351 -2.78 7.62 -5.06
C SER A 351 -3.69 8.28 -4.01
N SER A 352 -3.15 9.12 -3.15
CA SER A 352 -3.89 9.96 -2.17
C SER A 352 -4.98 9.20 -1.38
N SER A 353 -4.72 7.95 -1.00
CA SER A 353 -5.78 7.08 -0.48
C SER A 353 -5.41 6.42 0.85
N ILE A 354 -6.44 6.09 1.64
CA ILE A 354 -6.34 5.34 2.89
C ILE A 354 -7.10 4.04 2.75
N VAL A 355 -6.43 2.91 3.02
CA VAL A 355 -7.00 1.56 2.97
C VAL A 355 -6.75 0.86 4.31
N ILE A 356 -7.81 0.50 5.02
CA ILE A 356 -7.72 -0.23 6.29
C ILE A 356 -8.61 -1.48 6.21
N GLY A 357 -8.00 -2.65 6.27
CA GLY A 357 -8.69 -3.94 6.20
C GLY A 357 -7.97 -4.94 5.31
N ASP A 358 -8.55 -6.11 5.18
CA ASP A 358 -7.94 -7.25 4.51
C ASP A 358 -8.60 -7.56 3.16
N ASN A 359 -7.82 -8.14 2.25
CA ASN A 359 -8.28 -8.67 0.97
C ASN A 359 -8.91 -7.63 0.03
N GLN A 360 -8.56 -6.36 0.18
CA GLN A 360 -9.03 -5.31 -0.73
C GLN A 360 -8.39 -5.44 -2.11
N ARG A 361 -9.18 -5.21 -3.16
CA ARG A 361 -8.71 -5.07 -4.54
C ARG A 361 -8.97 -3.63 -5.01
N LEU A 362 -7.91 -2.94 -5.36
CA LEU A 362 -7.91 -1.52 -5.66
C LEU A 362 -7.30 -1.31 -7.05
N SER A 363 -7.98 -0.59 -7.91
CA SER A 363 -7.48 -0.30 -9.25
C SER A 363 -7.65 1.19 -9.57
N ALA A 364 -6.55 1.87 -9.85
CA ALA A 364 -6.51 3.30 -10.15
C ALA A 364 -7.29 4.14 -9.10
N ILE A 365 -7.12 3.78 -7.81
CA ILE A 365 -7.79 4.45 -6.71
C ILE A 365 -7.07 5.76 -6.39
N GLU A 366 -7.78 6.86 -6.44
CA GLU A 366 -7.30 8.19 -6.07
C GLU A 366 -8.26 8.81 -5.05
N GLU A 367 -7.75 9.63 -4.12
CA GLU A 367 -8.55 10.45 -3.19
C GLU A 367 -9.63 9.65 -2.45
N SER A 368 -9.33 8.40 -2.07
CA SER A 368 -10.32 7.48 -1.53
C SER A 368 -10.03 7.06 -0.09
N VAL A 369 -11.10 6.75 0.64
CA VAL A 369 -11.04 6.12 1.96
C VAL A 369 -11.76 4.78 1.90
N VAL A 370 -11.04 3.68 2.14
CA VAL A 370 -11.57 2.32 2.16
C VAL A 370 -11.28 1.70 3.51
N ILE A 371 -12.32 1.44 4.31
CA ILE A 371 -12.20 0.84 5.63
C ILE A 371 -13.12 -0.37 5.70
N GLY A 372 -12.56 -1.58 5.83
CA GLY A 372 -13.30 -2.83 5.89
C GLY A 372 -12.53 -3.94 5.19
N SER A 373 -13.05 -5.16 5.27
CA SER A 373 -12.40 -6.33 4.68
C SER A 373 -13.34 -7.01 3.69
N MET A 374 -12.73 -7.68 2.72
CA MET A 374 -13.40 -8.57 1.77
C MET A 374 -13.02 -10.02 2.01
N THR A 375 -13.75 -10.98 1.45
CA THR A 375 -13.30 -12.37 1.43
C THR A 375 -12.21 -12.58 0.39
N PRO A 376 -11.42 -13.66 0.51
CA PRO A 376 -10.47 -14.03 -0.54
C PRO A 376 -11.12 -14.27 -1.91
N GLU A 377 -12.35 -14.79 -1.93
CA GLU A 377 -13.14 -15.02 -3.13
C GLU A 377 -13.52 -13.71 -3.80
N GLU A 378 -14.01 -12.72 -3.04
CA GLU A 378 -14.32 -11.39 -3.54
C GLU A 378 -13.07 -10.68 -4.08
N LYS A 379 -11.92 -10.82 -3.39
CA LYS A 379 -10.64 -10.29 -3.89
C LYS A 379 -10.23 -10.91 -5.22
N ALA A 380 -10.53 -12.20 -5.44
CA ALA A 380 -10.18 -12.91 -6.66
C ALA A 380 -11.07 -12.51 -7.85
N ASP A 381 -12.26 -11.98 -7.59
CA ASP A 381 -13.19 -11.54 -8.64
C ASP A 381 -12.67 -10.25 -9.31
N PRO A 382 -12.39 -10.27 -10.63
CA PRO A 382 -11.89 -9.09 -11.33
C PRO A 382 -12.92 -7.96 -11.42
N ASP A 383 -14.21 -8.25 -11.30
CA ASP A 383 -15.29 -7.28 -11.38
C ASP A 383 -15.53 -6.55 -10.05
N ILE A 384 -15.02 -7.11 -8.95
CA ILE A 384 -15.08 -6.47 -7.64
C ILE A 384 -13.83 -5.63 -7.40
N GLN A 385 -13.93 -4.33 -7.57
CA GLN A 385 -12.83 -3.39 -7.37
C GLN A 385 -13.32 -2.12 -6.67
N GLN A 386 -12.48 -1.56 -5.80
CA GLN A 386 -12.72 -0.20 -5.31
C GLN A 386 -12.29 0.81 -6.37
N LYS A 387 -13.07 1.86 -6.55
CA LYS A 387 -12.82 2.90 -7.56
C LYS A 387 -12.46 4.24 -6.93
N HIS A 388 -11.97 5.15 -7.75
CA HIS A 388 -11.42 6.42 -7.32
C HIS A 388 -12.44 7.36 -6.66
N ALA A 389 -11.95 8.30 -5.87
CA ALA A 389 -12.68 9.36 -5.18
C ALA A 389 -13.89 8.85 -4.35
N SER A 390 -13.75 7.66 -3.73
CA SER A 390 -14.85 7.01 -3.01
C SER A 390 -14.57 6.90 -1.53
N VAL A 391 -15.66 6.93 -0.73
CA VAL A 391 -15.65 6.62 0.71
C VAL A 391 -16.37 5.30 0.92
N VAL A 392 -15.64 4.26 1.28
CA VAL A 392 -16.14 2.90 1.48
C VAL A 392 -15.83 2.47 2.90
N VAL A 393 -16.87 2.26 3.72
CA VAL A 393 -16.69 1.84 5.11
C VAL A 393 -17.65 0.70 5.44
N GLY A 394 -17.09 -0.47 5.72
CA GLY A 394 -17.84 -1.65 6.13
C GLY A 394 -17.25 -2.95 5.60
N TYR A 395 -17.58 -4.05 6.27
CA TYR A 395 -17.25 -5.39 5.82
C TYR A 395 -18.05 -5.72 4.55
N HIS A 396 -17.42 -6.18 3.48
CA HIS A 396 -18.00 -6.39 2.15
C HIS A 396 -18.56 -5.13 1.48
N ALA A 397 -18.22 -3.93 1.95
CA ALA A 397 -18.63 -2.70 1.27
C ALA A 397 -17.82 -2.48 -0.01
N GLN A 398 -18.47 -1.99 -1.07
CA GLN A 398 -17.89 -1.89 -2.40
C GLN A 398 -18.28 -0.59 -3.11
N SER A 399 -17.36 -0.03 -3.92
CA SER A 399 -17.65 1.10 -4.80
C SER A 399 -17.14 0.82 -6.22
N GLY A 400 -18.03 0.88 -7.19
CA GLY A 400 -17.72 0.63 -8.60
C GLY A 400 -17.57 -0.85 -8.98
N THR A 401 -17.55 -1.10 -10.28
CA THR A 401 -17.34 -2.42 -10.90
C THR A 401 -16.17 -2.36 -11.88
N GLY A 402 -15.82 -3.48 -12.50
CA GLY A 402 -14.81 -3.54 -13.55
C GLY A 402 -15.05 -2.57 -14.71
N ALA A 403 -16.30 -2.30 -15.07
CA ALA A 403 -16.68 -1.46 -16.21
C ALA A 403 -16.65 0.05 -15.94
N GLY A 404 -16.75 0.50 -14.69
CA GLY A 404 -16.81 1.93 -14.38
C GLY A 404 -17.16 2.23 -12.91
N GLY A 405 -17.63 3.44 -12.65
CA GLY A 405 -18.05 3.90 -11.33
C GLY A 405 -16.96 4.63 -10.54
N GLY A 406 -17.40 5.42 -9.58
CA GLY A 406 -16.52 6.20 -8.70
C GLY A 406 -17.22 7.39 -8.07
N MET A 407 -16.50 8.13 -7.23
CA MET A 407 -17.03 9.25 -6.45
C MET A 407 -18.22 8.84 -5.54
N ASN A 408 -18.18 7.61 -5.03
CA ASN A 408 -19.28 6.99 -4.31
C ASN A 408 -19.09 7.03 -2.80
N VAL A 409 -20.18 6.96 -2.09
CA VAL A 409 -20.23 6.72 -0.64
C VAL A 409 -20.92 5.39 -0.40
N ALA A 410 -20.21 4.38 0.10
CA ALA A 410 -20.75 3.09 0.49
C ALA A 410 -20.45 2.81 1.97
N LEU A 411 -21.46 3.00 2.83
CA LEU A 411 -21.33 2.89 4.28
C LEU A 411 -22.20 1.76 4.82
N GLY A 412 -21.62 0.72 5.39
CA GLY A 412 -22.31 -0.38 6.05
C GLY A 412 -21.87 -1.75 5.58
N HIS A 413 -22.28 -2.79 6.32
CA HIS A 413 -21.99 -4.17 5.97
C HIS A 413 -22.66 -4.55 4.65
N GLY A 414 -21.85 -4.85 3.62
CA GLY A 414 -22.34 -5.25 2.30
C GLY A 414 -23.04 -4.11 1.53
N ALA A 415 -22.79 -2.84 1.87
CA ALA A 415 -23.26 -1.70 1.09
C ALA A 415 -22.52 -1.68 -0.26
N LYS A 416 -23.25 -1.53 -1.36
CA LYS A 416 -22.67 -1.58 -2.71
C LYS A 416 -23.14 -0.39 -3.56
N ALA A 417 -22.20 0.42 -4.02
CA ALA A 417 -22.43 1.58 -4.87
C ALA A 417 -21.61 1.39 -6.16
N TYR A 418 -22.22 0.89 -7.22
CA TYR A 418 -21.50 0.43 -8.40
C TYR A 418 -21.43 1.42 -9.56
N GLY A 419 -22.25 2.45 -9.58
CA GLY A 419 -22.25 3.50 -10.59
C GLY A 419 -21.41 4.73 -10.21
N TRP A 420 -21.89 5.92 -10.55
CA TRP A 420 -21.18 7.18 -10.33
C TRP A 420 -21.93 8.11 -9.39
N GLN A 421 -21.21 8.73 -8.44
CA GLN A 421 -21.72 9.76 -7.52
C GLN A 421 -22.91 9.28 -6.68
N GLU A 422 -22.88 8.03 -6.28
CA GLU A 422 -23.92 7.37 -5.50
C GLU A 422 -23.67 7.47 -4.00
N THR A 423 -24.75 7.44 -3.23
CA THR A 423 -24.69 7.30 -1.78
C THR A 423 -25.50 6.08 -1.35
N VAL A 424 -24.82 5.06 -0.81
CA VAL A 424 -25.45 3.86 -0.26
C VAL A 424 -25.05 3.73 1.21
N THR A 425 -26.01 3.90 2.10
CA THR A 425 -25.79 3.81 3.54
C THR A 425 -26.73 2.76 4.14
N GLY A 426 -26.16 1.69 4.69
CA GLY A 426 -26.94 0.66 5.38
C GLY A 426 -26.46 -0.76 5.11
N ILE A 427 -27.20 -1.74 5.67
CA ILE A 427 -26.83 -3.15 5.58
C ILE A 427 -27.34 -3.74 4.27
N LYS A 428 -26.43 -4.31 3.47
CA LYS A 428 -26.77 -5.03 2.22
C LYS A 428 -27.69 -4.24 1.27
N SER A 429 -27.57 -2.92 1.31
CA SER A 429 -28.21 -2.07 0.31
C SER A 429 -27.33 -1.92 -0.91
N ILE A 430 -27.92 -1.88 -2.09
CA ILE A 430 -27.19 -1.92 -3.36
C ILE A 430 -27.77 -0.91 -4.35
N VAL A 431 -26.88 -0.22 -5.04
CA VAL A 431 -27.15 0.42 -6.32
C VAL A 431 -26.35 -0.34 -7.38
N GLU A 432 -27.02 -0.97 -8.29
CA GLU A 432 -26.40 -1.72 -9.39
C GLU A 432 -25.95 -0.76 -10.50
N ALA A 433 -24.85 -1.08 -11.15
CA ALA A 433 -24.44 -0.43 -12.39
C ALA A 433 -24.73 -1.38 -13.56
N GLY A 434 -25.26 -0.87 -14.63
CA GLY A 434 -25.32 -1.58 -15.89
C GLY A 434 -23.97 -1.63 -16.59
N ASP A 435 -23.96 -2.15 -17.81
CA ASP A 435 -22.74 -2.34 -18.61
C ASP A 435 -22.00 -1.03 -18.94
N SER A 436 -22.69 0.12 -18.92
CA SER A 436 -22.09 1.45 -19.15
C SER A 436 -21.45 2.08 -17.93
N GLY A 437 -21.76 1.60 -16.71
CA GLY A 437 -21.31 2.19 -15.44
C GLY A 437 -22.01 3.50 -15.05
N TYR A 438 -23.02 3.96 -15.82
CA TYR A 438 -23.76 5.20 -15.52
C TYR A 438 -25.14 4.97 -14.93
N ASP A 439 -25.59 3.73 -14.89
CA ASP A 439 -26.84 3.38 -14.21
C ASP A 439 -26.70 3.70 -12.71
N GLY A 440 -27.80 4.12 -12.08
CA GLY A 440 -27.78 4.54 -10.68
C GLY A 440 -27.16 5.92 -10.42
N TYR A 441 -26.76 6.67 -11.46
CA TYR A 441 -26.13 7.98 -11.30
C TYR A 441 -26.89 8.90 -10.34
N LEU A 442 -26.21 9.46 -9.33
CA LEU A 442 -26.75 10.27 -8.24
C LEU A 442 -27.81 9.55 -7.38
N ALA A 443 -27.93 8.24 -7.41
CA ALA A 443 -28.83 7.53 -6.52
C ALA A 443 -28.42 7.67 -5.06
N SER A 444 -29.42 7.78 -4.17
CA SER A 444 -29.24 7.92 -2.73
C SER A 444 -30.06 6.87 -1.99
N VAL A 445 -29.41 5.94 -1.31
CA VAL A 445 -30.03 4.79 -0.63
C VAL A 445 -29.65 4.80 0.85
N TYR A 446 -30.67 4.82 1.72
CA TYR A 446 -30.48 4.81 3.17
C TYR A 446 -31.30 3.71 3.82
N GLY A 447 -30.68 2.87 4.65
CA GLY A 447 -31.33 1.78 5.39
C GLY A 447 -30.87 0.40 4.98
N GLY A 448 -31.70 -0.63 5.23
CA GLY A 448 -31.26 -2.02 5.04
C GLY A 448 -31.94 -2.72 3.88
N LEU A 449 -31.16 -3.55 3.13
CA LEU A 449 -31.70 -4.44 2.09
C LEU A 449 -32.47 -3.73 0.98
N ASN A 450 -32.15 -2.47 0.71
CA ASN A 450 -32.74 -1.72 -0.39
C ASN A 450 -31.96 -2.00 -1.68
N THR A 451 -32.66 -2.03 -2.82
CA THR A 451 -32.06 -2.27 -4.13
C THR A 451 -32.51 -1.20 -5.12
N VAL A 452 -31.56 -0.53 -5.73
CA VAL A 452 -31.73 0.21 -6.97
C VAL A 452 -31.11 -0.67 -8.07
N ALA A 453 -31.95 -1.44 -8.76
CA ALA A 453 -31.53 -2.36 -9.79
C ALA A 453 -31.51 -1.67 -11.16
N SER A 454 -30.55 -2.09 -11.99
CA SER A 454 -30.47 -1.68 -13.38
C SER A 454 -31.23 -2.66 -14.28
N ASN A 455 -32.03 -2.14 -15.18
CA ASN A 455 -32.51 -2.90 -16.31
C ASN A 455 -31.46 -2.84 -17.42
N LYS A 456 -30.67 -3.90 -17.58
CA LYS A 456 -29.52 -3.97 -18.52
C LYS A 456 -29.84 -3.62 -19.98
N ALA A 457 -31.12 -3.56 -20.35
CA ALA A 457 -31.55 -3.15 -21.68
C ALA A 457 -31.59 -1.63 -21.87
N ASP A 458 -31.69 -0.84 -20.78
CA ASP A 458 -31.81 0.61 -20.78
C ASP A 458 -30.61 1.22 -20.07
N GLN A 459 -29.70 1.83 -20.82
CA GLN A 459 -28.37 2.27 -20.33
C GLN A 459 -28.37 3.45 -19.36
N ASN A 460 -29.52 3.99 -18.96
CA ASN A 460 -29.61 5.19 -18.15
C ASN A 460 -30.71 5.11 -17.08
N ASP A 461 -30.91 3.96 -16.48
CA ASP A 461 -31.90 3.77 -15.43
C ASP A 461 -31.29 3.83 -14.02
N GLY A 462 -32.15 3.87 -13.01
CA GLY A 462 -31.74 3.97 -11.60
C GLY A 462 -31.29 5.37 -11.18
N MET A 463 -31.31 6.34 -12.08
CA MET A 463 -30.76 7.67 -11.88
C MET A 463 -31.56 8.50 -10.89
N ALA A 464 -30.85 9.21 -10.01
CA ALA A 464 -31.40 10.13 -9.04
C ALA A 464 -32.54 9.54 -8.16
N ASN A 465 -32.56 8.21 -8.02
CA ASN A 465 -33.51 7.56 -7.13
C ASN A 465 -33.12 7.83 -5.66
N THR A 466 -34.11 8.19 -4.85
CA THR A 466 -33.93 8.32 -3.40
C THR A 466 -34.74 7.23 -2.71
N VAL A 467 -34.07 6.30 -2.04
CA VAL A 467 -34.67 5.14 -1.38
C VAL A 467 -34.32 5.16 0.10
N VAL A 468 -35.31 5.30 0.96
CA VAL A 468 -35.13 5.36 2.42
C VAL A 468 -36.00 4.31 3.11
N GLY A 469 -35.39 3.48 3.93
CA GLY A 469 -36.09 2.45 4.69
C GLY A 469 -35.53 1.05 4.51
N THR A 470 -36.38 0.05 4.42
CA THR A 470 -35.95 -1.36 4.36
C THR A 470 -36.66 -2.16 3.28
N LEU A 471 -35.93 -3.03 2.60
CA LEU A 471 -36.49 -3.97 1.60
C LEU A 471 -37.23 -3.26 0.45
N ASN A 472 -36.90 -2.02 0.16
CA ASN A 472 -37.46 -1.32 -0.99
C ASN A 472 -36.69 -1.68 -2.26
N LYS A 473 -37.36 -1.72 -3.40
CA LYS A 473 -36.77 -1.98 -4.72
C LYS A 473 -37.20 -0.92 -5.72
N THR A 474 -36.22 -0.43 -6.50
CA THR A 474 -36.46 0.26 -7.77
C THR A 474 -35.76 -0.48 -8.88
N GLU A 475 -36.36 -0.57 -10.08
CA GLU A 475 -35.79 -1.20 -11.27
C GLU A 475 -36.38 -0.55 -12.53
N GLY A 476 -35.55 -0.15 -13.48
CA GLY A 476 -36.02 0.59 -14.64
C GLY A 476 -36.76 1.86 -14.23
N ALA A 477 -36.22 2.62 -13.28
CA ALA A 477 -36.87 3.80 -12.71
C ALA A 477 -35.88 4.94 -12.52
N ASN A 478 -36.27 6.16 -12.86
CA ASN A 478 -35.48 7.37 -12.66
C ASN A 478 -36.26 8.39 -11.83
N GLY A 479 -35.55 9.14 -10.98
CA GLY A 479 -36.15 10.14 -10.10
C GLY A 479 -37.20 9.60 -9.13
N ALA A 480 -37.15 8.33 -8.80
CA ALA A 480 -38.06 7.71 -7.86
C ALA A 480 -37.77 8.16 -6.42
N LEU A 481 -38.83 8.48 -5.66
CA LEU A 481 -38.73 8.82 -4.26
C LEU A 481 -39.47 7.76 -3.45
N VAL A 482 -38.76 6.89 -2.75
CA VAL A 482 -39.30 5.72 -2.03
C VAL A 482 -38.99 5.81 -0.55
N PHE A 483 -40.00 5.90 0.29
CA PHE A 483 -39.88 5.92 1.73
C PHE A 483 -40.71 4.82 2.40
N GLY A 484 -40.10 4.03 3.27
CA GLY A 484 -40.79 3.02 4.08
C GLY A 484 -40.20 1.63 3.92
N ALA A 485 -41.07 0.61 3.93
CA ALA A 485 -40.59 -0.77 3.87
C ALA A 485 -41.34 -1.60 2.80
N GLY A 486 -40.56 -2.40 2.06
CA GLY A 486 -41.10 -3.34 1.08
C GLY A 486 -41.83 -2.70 -0.09
N ASN A 487 -41.54 -1.44 -0.41
CA ASN A 487 -42.11 -0.78 -1.59
C ASN A 487 -41.35 -1.21 -2.85
N SER A 488 -42.05 -1.30 -3.99
CA SER A 488 -41.48 -1.63 -5.29
C SER A 488 -41.90 -0.59 -6.34
N VAL A 489 -40.91 -0.06 -7.07
CA VAL A 489 -41.12 0.84 -8.23
C VAL A 489 -40.38 0.24 -9.42
N THR A 490 -41.14 -0.21 -10.40
CA THR A 490 -40.54 -0.91 -11.56
C THR A 490 -41.06 -0.32 -12.89
N HIS A 491 -40.22 -0.40 -13.92
CA HIS A 491 -40.52 -0.02 -15.30
C HIS A 491 -41.14 1.38 -15.46
N SER A 492 -40.73 2.35 -14.65
CA SER A 492 -41.20 3.72 -14.77
C SER A 492 -40.38 4.56 -15.75
N PHE A 493 -39.22 4.06 -16.17
CA PHE A 493 -38.36 4.63 -17.21
C PHE A 493 -38.59 3.91 -18.53
N GLY A 494 -38.35 4.57 -19.66
CA GLY A 494 -38.54 3.99 -21.00
C GLY A 494 -39.98 4.03 -21.52
N THR A 495 -40.90 4.65 -20.79
CA THR A 495 -42.31 4.78 -21.19
C THR A 495 -42.70 6.21 -21.59
N ALA A 496 -41.71 7.11 -21.59
CA ALA A 496 -41.95 8.52 -21.89
C ALA A 496 -42.23 8.74 -23.40
N PRO A 497 -43.22 9.58 -23.74
CA PRO A 497 -43.46 9.93 -25.13
C PRO A 497 -42.33 10.77 -25.71
N THR A 498 -42.31 10.90 -27.04
CA THR A 498 -41.48 11.89 -27.72
C THR A 498 -42.10 13.29 -27.61
N ASP A 499 -41.22 14.31 -27.52
CA ASP A 499 -41.66 15.71 -27.54
C ASP A 499 -42.09 16.13 -28.99
N GLU A 500 -42.54 17.38 -29.12
CA GLU A 500 -42.97 17.95 -30.40
C GLU A 500 -41.85 18.01 -31.47
N ASN A 501 -40.59 17.92 -31.05
CA ASN A 501 -39.42 17.88 -31.93
C ASN A 501 -38.96 16.45 -32.28
N GLY A 502 -39.67 15.43 -31.79
CA GLY A 502 -39.34 14.03 -31.97
C GLY A 502 -38.24 13.52 -31.06
N LYS A 503 -37.82 14.29 -30.06
CA LYS A 503 -36.86 13.87 -29.03
C LYS A 503 -37.56 12.97 -28.04
N SER A 504 -37.01 11.80 -27.76
CA SER A 504 -37.48 10.96 -26.66
C SER A 504 -37.32 11.73 -25.33
N MET A 505 -38.36 11.72 -24.53
CA MET A 505 -38.33 12.37 -23.19
C MET A 505 -37.24 11.76 -22.31
N ASP A 506 -36.87 10.51 -22.53
CA ASP A 506 -35.76 9.86 -21.81
C ASP A 506 -34.37 10.42 -22.16
N GLU A 507 -34.19 11.07 -23.32
CA GLU A 507 -32.94 11.73 -23.66
C GLU A 507 -32.61 12.90 -22.74
N TYR A 508 -33.57 13.49 -22.04
CA TYR A 508 -33.32 14.53 -21.03
C TYR A 508 -32.50 13.98 -19.85
N TRP A 509 -32.65 12.69 -19.52
CA TRP A 509 -31.83 12.04 -18.51
C TRP A 509 -30.38 11.89 -18.98
N SER A 510 -30.16 11.56 -20.24
CA SER A 510 -28.83 11.49 -20.84
C SER A 510 -28.14 12.87 -20.84
N ASP A 511 -28.88 13.93 -21.14
CA ASP A 511 -28.37 15.30 -21.06
C ASP A 511 -27.99 15.68 -19.61
N ALA A 512 -28.78 15.27 -18.64
CA ALA A 512 -28.49 15.50 -17.22
C ALA A 512 -27.22 14.77 -16.75
N ILE A 513 -26.98 13.53 -17.22
CA ILE A 513 -25.71 12.81 -16.98
C ILE A 513 -24.55 13.61 -17.55
N LEU A 514 -24.62 14.03 -18.80
CA LEU A 514 -23.54 14.75 -19.46
C LEU A 514 -23.16 16.03 -18.69
N VAL A 515 -24.15 16.78 -18.22
CA VAL A 515 -23.92 17.96 -17.37
C VAL A 515 -23.28 17.57 -16.05
N GLY A 516 -23.74 16.48 -15.41
CA GLY A 516 -23.18 15.98 -14.17
C GLY A 516 -21.72 15.51 -14.30
N GLN A 517 -21.38 14.82 -15.39
CA GLN A 517 -20.03 14.39 -15.68
C GLN A 517 -19.08 15.60 -15.84
N LYS A 518 -19.45 16.58 -16.63
CA LYS A 518 -18.68 17.81 -16.81
C LYS A 518 -18.48 18.56 -15.49
N TYR A 519 -19.53 18.62 -14.67
CA TYR A 519 -19.43 19.20 -13.34
C TYR A 519 -18.42 18.44 -12.45
N ALA A 520 -18.51 17.11 -12.41
CA ALA A 520 -17.61 16.26 -11.61
C ALA A 520 -16.15 16.35 -12.06
N MET A 521 -15.91 16.49 -13.37
CA MET A 521 -14.56 16.63 -13.92
C MET A 521 -13.99 18.07 -13.83
N GLY A 522 -14.78 19.03 -13.33
CA GLY A 522 -14.38 20.44 -13.27
C GLY A 522 -14.24 21.09 -14.64
N GLU A 523 -14.90 20.55 -15.66
CA GLU A 523 -14.88 21.07 -17.01
C GLU A 523 -15.86 22.24 -17.18
N GLY A 524 -15.31 23.43 -17.40
CA GLY A 524 -16.07 24.64 -17.71
C GLY A 524 -16.67 25.34 -16.48
N PRO A 525 -17.41 26.46 -16.69
CA PRO A 525 -18.01 27.25 -15.62
C PRO A 525 -19.32 26.66 -15.10
N LEU A 526 -19.48 25.34 -15.11
CA LEU A 526 -20.69 24.65 -14.65
C LEU A 526 -20.78 24.70 -13.12
N GLY A 527 -21.85 25.32 -12.61
CA GLY A 527 -22.18 25.36 -11.19
C GLY A 527 -23.25 24.34 -10.82
N HIS A 528 -23.54 24.23 -9.53
CA HIS A 528 -24.64 23.40 -9.02
C HIS A 528 -25.99 23.73 -9.68
N ASP A 529 -26.19 24.99 -10.07
CA ASP A 529 -27.46 25.45 -10.67
C ASP A 529 -27.71 24.86 -12.05
N GLU A 530 -26.69 24.68 -12.87
CA GLU A 530 -26.82 24.06 -14.19
C GLU A 530 -27.16 22.59 -14.06
N LEU A 531 -26.49 21.86 -13.15
CA LEU A 531 -26.83 20.48 -12.85
C LEU A 531 -28.26 20.36 -12.30
N ARG A 532 -28.64 21.21 -11.35
CA ARG A 532 -30.00 21.24 -10.79
C ARG A 532 -31.08 21.50 -11.86
N LYS A 533 -30.83 22.40 -12.80
CA LYS A 533 -31.73 22.68 -13.92
C LYS A 533 -31.86 21.48 -14.85
N ALA A 534 -30.75 20.85 -15.24
CA ALA A 534 -30.76 19.68 -16.10
C ALA A 534 -31.54 18.51 -15.44
N MET A 535 -31.26 18.23 -14.16
CA MET A 535 -31.97 17.22 -13.40
C MET A 535 -33.46 17.56 -13.23
N GLY A 536 -33.79 18.80 -12.93
CA GLY A 536 -35.20 19.26 -12.81
C GLY A 536 -35.96 19.10 -14.13
N LEU A 537 -35.35 19.38 -15.25
CA LEU A 537 -35.93 19.17 -16.57
C LEU A 537 -36.13 17.66 -16.84
N ALA A 538 -35.12 16.83 -16.56
CA ALA A 538 -35.27 15.40 -16.72
C ALA A 538 -36.37 14.79 -15.86
N MET A 539 -36.47 15.21 -14.60
CA MET A 539 -37.50 14.75 -13.68
C MET A 539 -38.93 15.21 -14.05
N SER A 540 -39.08 16.39 -14.66
CA SER A 540 -40.38 16.95 -15.00
C SER A 540 -40.90 16.54 -16.40
N THR A 541 -40.00 16.15 -17.28
CA THR A 541 -40.32 15.87 -18.70
C THR A 541 -39.94 14.45 -19.12
N GLY A 542 -38.90 13.84 -18.51
CA GLY A 542 -38.51 12.46 -18.77
C GLY A 542 -39.47 11.45 -18.13
N GLY A 543 -39.24 10.16 -18.40
CA GLY A 543 -39.94 9.08 -17.71
C GLY A 543 -39.59 9.00 -16.23
N GLY A 544 -40.31 8.28 -15.44
CA GLY A 544 -40.02 8.07 -14.02
C GLY A 544 -40.77 9.01 -13.08
N SER A 545 -40.08 9.61 -12.10
CA SER A 545 -40.61 10.54 -11.10
C SER A 545 -41.80 10.00 -10.30
N VAL A 546 -41.69 8.79 -9.79
CA VAL A 546 -42.69 8.13 -8.96
C VAL A 546 -42.38 8.36 -7.47
N VAL A 547 -43.39 8.84 -6.72
CA VAL A 547 -43.29 8.97 -5.26
C VAL A 547 -44.04 7.81 -4.61
N THR A 548 -43.36 7.02 -3.78
CA THR A 548 -43.98 5.94 -3.00
C THR A 548 -43.61 6.11 -1.52
N MET A 549 -44.62 6.32 -0.65
CA MET A 549 -44.42 6.52 0.77
C MET A 549 -45.32 5.57 1.58
N GLY A 550 -44.72 4.77 2.46
CA GLY A 550 -45.41 3.80 3.31
C GLY A 550 -44.86 2.40 3.17
N ASN A 551 -45.71 1.37 3.26
CA ASN A 551 -45.23 0.00 3.30
C ASN A 551 -45.93 -0.89 2.26
N GLY A 552 -45.16 -1.73 1.60
CA GLY A 552 -45.67 -2.73 0.67
C GLY A 552 -46.42 -2.17 -0.53
N ASN A 553 -46.18 -0.93 -0.93
CA ASN A 553 -46.78 -0.37 -2.13
C ASN A 553 -46.04 -0.86 -3.37
N THR A 554 -46.80 -1.07 -4.45
CA THR A 554 -46.28 -1.51 -5.75
C THR A 554 -46.63 -0.48 -6.83
N SER A 555 -45.59 -0.06 -7.58
CA SER A 555 -45.72 0.75 -8.77
C SER A 555 -45.03 0.03 -9.92
N ASP A 556 -45.75 -0.25 -11.01
CA ASP A 556 -45.20 -0.90 -12.19
C ASP A 556 -45.72 -0.25 -13.46
N TYR A 557 -44.87 0.15 -14.37
CA TYR A 557 -45.22 0.98 -15.53
C TYR A 557 -46.01 2.23 -15.16
N ALA A 558 -45.67 2.88 -14.05
CA ALA A 558 -46.28 4.13 -13.64
C ALA A 558 -45.30 5.29 -13.78
N VAL A 559 -45.78 6.45 -14.22
CA VAL A 559 -44.98 7.65 -14.47
C VAL A 559 -45.63 8.85 -13.77
N HIS A 560 -44.83 9.78 -13.21
CA HIS A 560 -45.27 11.01 -12.58
C HIS A 560 -46.40 10.80 -11.56
N SER A 561 -46.38 9.72 -10.80
CA SER A 561 -47.44 9.29 -9.95
C SER A 561 -47.05 9.28 -8.47
N GLN A 562 -48.02 9.43 -7.57
CA GLN A 562 -47.81 9.41 -6.11
C GLN A 562 -48.63 8.27 -5.49
N ILE A 563 -47.99 7.48 -4.63
CA ILE A 563 -48.62 6.39 -3.88
C ILE A 563 -48.26 6.54 -2.42
N ILE A 564 -49.23 6.84 -1.58
CA ILE A 564 -49.04 7.08 -0.15
C ILE A 564 -49.92 6.10 0.65
N GLY A 565 -49.34 5.44 1.64
CA GLY A 565 -50.07 4.52 2.51
C GLY A 565 -49.51 3.11 2.47
N SER A 566 -50.33 2.07 2.58
CA SER A 566 -49.87 0.70 2.65
C SER A 566 -50.62 -0.25 1.74
N GLY A 567 -49.86 -1.12 1.08
CA GLY A 567 -50.41 -2.16 0.21
C GLY A 567 -51.12 -1.65 -1.04
N ASN A 568 -50.88 -0.39 -1.44
CA ASN A 568 -51.47 0.13 -2.67
C ASN A 568 -50.73 -0.38 -3.89
N ILE A 569 -51.45 -0.57 -4.98
CA ILE A 569 -50.94 -1.10 -6.26
C ILE A 569 -51.33 -0.12 -7.38
N LEU A 570 -50.33 0.36 -8.13
CA LEU A 570 -50.53 1.15 -9.35
C LEU A 570 -49.75 0.48 -10.47
N THR A 571 -50.47 -0.05 -11.44
CA THR A 571 -49.86 -0.77 -12.57
C THR A 571 -50.36 -0.24 -13.90
N GLY A 572 -49.43 -0.25 -14.86
CA GLY A 572 -49.72 -0.04 -16.26
C GLY A 572 -49.15 -1.19 -17.09
N THR A 573 -48.93 -0.93 -18.36
CA THR A 573 -48.13 -1.77 -19.25
C THR A 573 -47.23 -0.88 -20.08
N ALA A 574 -46.25 -1.46 -20.79
CA ALA A 574 -45.40 -0.69 -21.71
C ALA A 574 -46.20 0.12 -22.76
N ASN A 575 -47.35 -0.40 -23.22
CA ASN A 575 -48.19 0.26 -24.21
C ASN A 575 -49.27 1.21 -23.59
N THR A 576 -49.62 0.98 -22.35
CA THR A 576 -50.62 1.77 -21.61
C THR A 576 -50.14 2.02 -20.20
N PRO A 577 -49.13 2.90 -20.00
CA PRO A 577 -48.63 3.24 -18.68
C PRO A 577 -49.67 3.98 -17.85
N SER A 578 -49.61 3.85 -16.53
CA SER A 578 -50.41 4.62 -15.60
C SER A 578 -49.72 5.96 -15.30
N ILE A 579 -50.33 7.08 -15.72
CA ILE A 579 -49.64 8.39 -15.71
C ILE A 579 -50.39 9.43 -14.87
N ASN A 580 -49.64 10.24 -14.13
CA ASN A 580 -50.16 11.40 -13.36
C ASN A 580 -51.22 11.03 -12.31
N ASN A 581 -51.02 9.92 -11.59
CA ASN A 581 -52.00 9.45 -10.61
C ASN A 581 -51.60 9.83 -9.18
N THR A 582 -52.59 10.01 -8.32
CA THR A 582 -52.42 10.14 -6.87
C THR A 582 -53.29 9.09 -6.17
N ILE A 583 -52.63 8.17 -5.43
CA ILE A 583 -53.28 7.15 -4.62
C ILE A 583 -52.85 7.36 -3.16
N ASN A 584 -53.87 7.49 -2.27
CA ASN A 584 -53.61 7.64 -0.86
C ASN A 584 -54.55 6.72 -0.05
N GLY A 585 -53.99 5.91 0.82
CA GLY A 585 -54.76 5.06 1.72
C GLY A 585 -54.22 3.61 1.82
N TYR A 586 -55.14 2.65 1.93
CA TYR A 586 -54.83 1.26 2.20
C TYR A 586 -55.41 0.33 1.15
N ALA A 587 -54.57 -0.56 0.61
CA ALA A 587 -54.95 -1.63 -0.31
C ALA A 587 -55.77 -1.14 -1.56
N ASN A 588 -55.49 0.07 -2.02
CA ASN A 588 -56.08 0.59 -3.27
C ASN A 588 -55.34 0.03 -4.49
N THR A 589 -56.05 -0.18 -5.57
CA THR A 589 -55.50 -0.67 -6.83
C THR A 589 -55.93 0.22 -8.01
N GLY A 590 -54.97 0.71 -8.79
CA GLY A 590 -55.15 1.35 -10.08
C GLY A 590 -54.47 0.57 -11.19
N ARG A 591 -55.18 0.23 -12.26
CA ARG A 591 -54.64 -0.48 -13.42
C ARG A 591 -54.92 0.26 -14.71
N ASN A 592 -53.87 0.58 -15.49
CA ASN A 592 -53.99 1.33 -16.75
C ASN A 592 -54.83 2.61 -16.56
N VAL A 593 -54.51 3.39 -15.52
CA VAL A 593 -55.26 4.59 -15.13
C VAL A 593 -54.42 5.85 -15.39
N GLU A 594 -55.10 6.94 -15.72
CA GLU A 594 -54.46 8.19 -16.05
C GLU A 594 -55.13 9.37 -15.32
N ARG A 595 -54.36 10.27 -14.74
CA ARG A 595 -54.80 11.47 -14.04
C ARG A 595 -55.88 11.19 -12.95
N MET A 596 -55.76 10.08 -12.28
CA MET A 596 -56.67 9.65 -11.24
C MET A 596 -56.27 10.21 -9.89
N SER A 597 -57.24 10.62 -9.08
CA SER A 597 -57.09 10.89 -7.65
C SER A 597 -57.92 9.89 -6.86
N MET A 598 -57.27 9.02 -6.10
CA MET A 598 -57.91 7.97 -5.28
C MET A 598 -57.51 8.11 -3.82
N MET A 599 -58.48 8.18 -2.92
CA MET A 599 -58.29 8.29 -1.48
C MET A 599 -59.25 7.37 -0.74
N GLY A 600 -58.71 6.47 0.11
CA GLY A 600 -59.53 5.55 0.91
C GLY A 600 -58.97 4.15 1.00
N THR A 601 -59.83 3.15 1.21
CA THR A 601 -59.43 1.75 1.43
C THR A 601 -60.08 0.81 0.42
N GLY A 602 -59.27 -0.07 -0.13
CA GLY A 602 -59.72 -1.19 -0.95
C GLY A 602 -60.43 -0.79 -2.28
N ASN A 603 -60.14 0.39 -2.79
CA ASN A 603 -60.65 0.81 -4.10
C ASN A 603 -59.90 0.09 -5.22
N ASN A 604 -60.61 -0.32 -6.28
CA ASN A 604 -60.04 -0.99 -7.43
C ASN A 604 -60.59 -0.36 -8.73
N MET A 605 -59.71 0.42 -9.38
CA MET A 605 -60.04 1.17 -10.60
C MET A 605 -59.19 0.65 -11.75
N SER A 606 -59.79 0.42 -12.89
CA SER A 606 -59.13 -0.11 -14.08
C SER A 606 -59.55 0.68 -15.34
N GLY A 607 -58.60 1.04 -16.19
CA GLY A 607 -58.87 1.72 -17.47
C GLY A 607 -59.55 3.07 -17.34
N SER A 608 -59.51 3.69 -16.19
CA SER A 608 -60.19 4.98 -15.88
C SER A 608 -59.25 6.15 -16.14
N THR A 609 -59.83 7.27 -16.62
CA THR A 609 -59.08 8.51 -16.86
C THR A 609 -59.73 9.71 -16.16
N ALA A 610 -58.93 10.49 -15.44
CA ALA A 610 -59.37 11.73 -14.75
C ALA A 610 -60.53 11.53 -13.76
N ASP A 611 -60.60 10.38 -13.11
CA ASP A 611 -61.58 10.11 -12.05
C ASP A 611 -61.07 10.58 -10.69
N VAL A 612 -61.99 11.15 -9.87
CA VAL A 612 -61.76 11.46 -8.46
C VAL A 612 -62.57 10.48 -7.62
N VAL A 613 -61.90 9.70 -6.78
CA VAL A 613 -62.48 8.66 -5.93
C VAL A 613 -62.08 8.89 -4.49
N ILE A 614 -63.06 9.26 -3.63
CA ILE A 614 -62.81 9.45 -2.20
C ILE A 614 -63.82 8.59 -1.44
N GLY A 615 -63.32 7.59 -0.73
CA GLY A 615 -64.13 6.62 0.01
C GLY A 615 -63.56 5.21 -0.12
N ASP A 616 -64.34 4.21 0.25
CA ASP A 616 -63.86 2.86 0.40
C ASP A 616 -64.59 1.86 -0.52
N TYR A 617 -63.82 0.87 -0.98
CA TYR A 617 -64.30 -0.32 -1.72
C TYR A 617 -65.01 0.00 -3.04
N HIS A 618 -64.65 1.09 -3.72
CA HIS A 618 -65.13 1.39 -5.06
C HIS A 618 -64.42 0.47 -6.07
N HIS A 619 -65.21 -0.28 -6.85
CA HIS A 619 -64.68 -1.10 -7.95
C HIS A 619 -65.31 -0.62 -9.27
N LYS A 620 -64.47 -0.19 -10.22
CA LYS A 620 -64.95 0.36 -11.50
C LYS A 620 -63.98 0.07 -12.64
N ASP A 621 -64.53 -0.33 -13.77
CA ASP A 621 -63.79 -0.54 -15.01
C ASP A 621 -64.19 0.52 -16.07
N GLY A 622 -63.14 1.17 -16.62
CA GLY A 622 -63.26 2.14 -17.71
C GLY A 622 -64.00 3.45 -17.34
N GLY A 623 -64.18 4.28 -18.34
CA GLY A 623 -64.81 5.61 -18.24
C GLY A 623 -63.86 6.73 -17.82
N LYS A 624 -64.40 7.98 -17.83
CA LYS A 624 -63.55 9.15 -17.58
C LYS A 624 -64.32 10.29 -16.94
N ASN A 625 -63.62 11.18 -16.25
CA ASN A 625 -64.09 12.42 -15.63
C ASN A 625 -65.20 12.17 -14.59
N ASN A 626 -65.12 11.12 -13.80
CA ASN A 626 -66.11 10.84 -12.77
C ASN A 626 -65.67 11.39 -11.41
N VAL A 627 -66.67 11.80 -10.62
CA VAL A 627 -66.48 12.19 -9.22
C VAL A 627 -67.25 11.20 -8.36
N ILE A 628 -66.54 10.42 -7.53
CA ILE A 628 -67.12 9.40 -6.66
C ILE A 628 -66.75 9.72 -5.23
N LEU A 629 -67.72 10.09 -4.42
CA LEU A 629 -67.51 10.45 -3.01
C LEU A 629 -68.48 9.63 -2.12
N GLY A 630 -67.88 8.83 -1.22
CA GLY A 630 -68.64 7.97 -0.32
C GLY A 630 -67.96 6.61 -0.17
N SER A 631 -68.73 5.56 0.19
CA SER A 631 -68.19 4.22 0.30
C SER A 631 -69.21 3.19 -0.19
N MET A 632 -68.73 2.06 -0.69
CA MET A 632 -69.58 0.95 -1.13
C MET A 632 -69.94 0.03 0.03
N ALA A 633 -71.11 -0.59 -0.03
CA ALA A 633 -71.47 -1.68 0.86
C ALA A 633 -70.56 -2.89 0.67
N THR A 634 -70.14 -3.51 1.77
CA THR A 634 -69.22 -4.63 1.77
C THR A 634 -69.82 -5.85 2.47
N GLU A 635 -69.34 -7.03 2.07
CA GLU A 635 -69.53 -8.29 2.79
C GLU A 635 -68.15 -8.86 3.19
N LYS A 636 -68.14 -9.70 4.24
CA LYS A 636 -66.91 -10.41 4.64
C LYS A 636 -66.76 -11.66 3.84
N LYS A 637 -65.60 -11.80 3.16
CA LYS A 637 -65.29 -12.96 2.37
C LYS A 637 -63.97 -13.56 2.77
N THR A 638 -63.92 -14.88 2.98
CA THR A 638 -62.67 -15.57 3.24
C THR A 638 -62.00 -15.91 1.92
N VAL A 639 -60.87 -15.35 1.71
CA VAL A 639 -60.03 -15.58 0.50
C VAL A 639 -58.76 -16.36 0.88
N GLU A 640 -58.28 -17.19 -0.01
CA GLU A 640 -57.00 -17.87 0.16
C GLU A 640 -55.90 -17.08 -0.54
N LYS A 641 -54.91 -16.63 0.24
CA LYS A 641 -53.71 -15.97 -0.27
C LYS A 641 -52.54 -16.95 -0.23
N THR A 642 -51.85 -17.11 -1.34
CA THR A 642 -50.69 -18.00 -1.47
C THR A 642 -49.41 -17.16 -1.43
N TYR A 643 -48.50 -17.55 -0.52
CA TYR A 643 -47.13 -17.08 -0.52
C TYR A 643 -46.23 -18.14 -1.14
N THR A 644 -45.47 -17.78 -2.17
CA THR A 644 -44.56 -18.68 -2.86
C THR A 644 -43.14 -18.11 -2.79
N MET A 645 -42.21 -18.88 -2.23
CA MET A 645 -40.78 -18.55 -2.20
C MET A 645 -40.05 -19.38 -3.25
N LYS A 646 -39.23 -18.73 -4.04
CA LYS A 646 -38.44 -19.37 -5.10
C LYS A 646 -36.95 -19.19 -4.83
N ASP A 647 -36.11 -20.17 -5.27
CA ASP A 647 -34.67 -20.02 -5.32
C ASP A 647 -34.21 -19.11 -6.48
N ALA A 648 -32.89 -18.88 -6.58
CA ALA A 648 -32.29 -18.11 -7.65
C ALA A 648 -32.49 -18.68 -9.06
N SER A 649 -32.84 -19.97 -9.15
CA SER A 649 -33.14 -20.68 -10.40
C SER A 649 -34.63 -20.67 -10.75
N GLY A 650 -35.49 -20.02 -9.89
CA GLY A 650 -36.92 -19.93 -10.10
C GLY A 650 -37.73 -21.12 -9.57
N ASN A 651 -37.09 -22.12 -8.93
CA ASN A 651 -37.78 -23.26 -8.37
C ASN A 651 -38.48 -22.89 -7.06
N VAL A 652 -39.69 -23.39 -6.87
CA VAL A 652 -40.45 -23.17 -5.63
C VAL A 652 -39.83 -23.97 -4.48
N ILE A 653 -39.32 -23.24 -3.45
CA ILE A 653 -38.77 -23.84 -2.25
C ILE A 653 -39.75 -23.80 -1.07
N LEU A 654 -40.76 -22.93 -1.12
CA LEU A 654 -41.82 -22.85 -0.14
C LEU A 654 -43.08 -22.33 -0.77
N GLU A 655 -44.18 -23.00 -0.56
CA GLU A 655 -45.52 -22.51 -0.85
C GLU A 655 -46.35 -22.57 0.44
N LYS A 656 -46.95 -21.43 0.80
CA LYS A 656 -47.77 -21.36 2.00
C LYS A 656 -49.09 -20.63 1.71
N LYS A 657 -50.18 -21.24 2.08
CA LYS A 657 -51.54 -20.70 1.87
C LYS A 657 -52.10 -20.17 3.17
N TYR A 658 -52.66 -19.00 3.11
CA TYR A 658 -53.28 -18.31 4.23
C TYR A 658 -54.73 -18.04 3.92
N LYS A 659 -55.63 -18.38 4.80
CA LYS A 659 -57.04 -17.93 4.74
C LYS A 659 -57.18 -16.61 5.45
N VAL A 660 -57.53 -15.57 4.71
CA VAL A 660 -57.71 -14.21 5.22
C VAL A 660 -59.17 -13.79 5.00
N THR A 661 -59.77 -13.22 6.02
CA THR A 661 -61.12 -12.64 5.88
C THR A 661 -61.00 -11.19 5.51
N GLU A 662 -61.50 -10.81 4.37
CA GLU A 662 -61.45 -9.45 3.82
C GLU A 662 -62.87 -8.89 3.60
N ASN A 663 -63.00 -7.55 3.69
CA ASN A 663 -64.19 -6.88 3.20
C ASN A 663 -64.08 -6.76 1.68
N VAL A 664 -65.11 -7.18 0.98
CA VAL A 664 -65.23 -7.03 -0.49
C VAL A 664 -66.49 -6.28 -0.81
N PRO A 665 -66.52 -5.41 -1.84
CA PRO A 665 -67.77 -4.73 -2.19
C PRO A 665 -68.83 -5.71 -2.65
N ILE A 666 -70.06 -5.49 -2.29
CA ILE A 666 -71.19 -6.32 -2.68
C ILE A 666 -71.51 -6.17 -4.16
N LYS A 667 -71.21 -5.00 -4.75
CA LYS A 667 -71.35 -4.71 -6.17
C LYS A 667 -70.21 -3.83 -6.67
N SER A 668 -69.87 -3.90 -7.94
CA SER A 668 -69.05 -2.93 -8.64
C SER A 668 -69.90 -1.82 -9.24
N HIS A 669 -69.26 -0.70 -9.56
CA HIS A 669 -69.87 0.33 -10.37
C HIS A 669 -70.11 -0.17 -11.80
N THR A 670 -71.09 0.44 -12.48
CA THR A 670 -71.34 0.23 -13.88
C THR A 670 -70.09 0.61 -14.68
N ALA A 671 -69.65 -0.32 -15.57
CA ALA A 671 -68.45 -0.12 -16.34
C ALA A 671 -68.59 0.95 -17.43
N ASN A 672 -67.44 1.60 -17.80
CA ASN A 672 -67.32 2.58 -18.88
C ASN A 672 -68.16 3.87 -18.72
N ILE A 673 -68.72 4.12 -17.55
CA ILE A 673 -69.46 5.36 -17.26
C ILE A 673 -68.53 6.56 -17.20
N SER A 674 -68.92 7.64 -17.87
CA SER A 674 -68.15 8.88 -17.95
C SER A 674 -68.97 10.11 -17.54
N ASN A 675 -68.25 11.16 -17.05
CA ASN A 675 -68.85 12.45 -16.65
C ASN A 675 -69.92 12.32 -15.55
N ALA A 676 -69.86 11.31 -14.71
CA ALA A 676 -70.82 11.00 -13.68
C ALA A 676 -70.43 11.60 -12.32
N VAL A 677 -71.43 11.92 -11.49
CA VAL A 677 -71.26 12.36 -10.10
C VAL A 677 -71.96 11.35 -9.19
N MET A 678 -71.24 10.65 -8.33
CA MET A 678 -71.76 9.69 -7.36
C MET A 678 -71.47 10.20 -5.94
N LEU A 679 -72.45 10.55 -5.19
CA LEU A 679 -72.34 11.14 -3.85
C LEU A 679 -73.09 10.29 -2.83
N GLY A 680 -72.44 9.68 -1.87
CA GLY A 680 -73.05 8.95 -0.79
C GLY A 680 -72.69 7.50 -0.67
N TYR A 681 -73.39 6.79 0.23
CA TYR A 681 -73.12 5.38 0.51
C TYR A 681 -73.82 4.47 -0.50
N ASN A 682 -73.05 3.55 -1.13
CA ASN A 682 -73.52 2.52 -2.05
C ASN A 682 -74.23 3.08 -3.30
N THR A 683 -73.78 4.28 -3.76
CA THR A 683 -74.35 4.96 -4.96
C THR A 683 -73.68 4.41 -6.23
N ASP A 684 -74.47 4.40 -7.31
CA ASP A 684 -73.97 4.04 -8.66
C ASP A 684 -74.77 4.80 -9.73
N VAL A 685 -74.18 4.98 -10.92
CA VAL A 685 -74.75 5.66 -12.07
C VAL A 685 -74.67 4.73 -13.25
N GLU A 686 -75.80 4.48 -13.98
CA GLU A 686 -75.90 3.56 -15.09
C GLU A 686 -75.77 4.22 -16.48
N LYS A 687 -75.71 5.56 -16.54
CA LYS A 687 -75.61 6.34 -17.78
C LYS A 687 -74.59 7.47 -17.65
N ASP A 688 -73.92 7.80 -18.74
CA ASP A 688 -73.01 8.93 -18.86
C ASP A 688 -73.70 10.23 -18.46
N GLY A 689 -72.94 11.09 -17.76
CA GLY A 689 -73.48 12.38 -17.23
C GLY A 689 -74.48 12.24 -16.10
N GLY A 690 -74.71 11.03 -15.56
CA GLY A 690 -75.69 10.82 -14.44
C GLY A 690 -75.17 11.38 -13.10
N VAL A 691 -76.07 11.67 -12.23
CA VAL A 691 -75.84 12.09 -10.83
C VAL A 691 -76.57 11.14 -9.91
N ALA A 692 -75.92 10.56 -8.92
CA ALA A 692 -76.53 9.69 -7.91
C ALA A 692 -76.08 10.10 -6.50
#